data_2b98fa6c96fc871901cc869f16a55824
#
_entry.id   2b98fa6c96fc871901cc869f16a55824
#
_cell.length_a   1.000
_cell.length_b   1.000
_cell.length_c   1.000
_cell.angle_alpha   90.00
_cell.angle_beta   90.00
_cell.angle_gamma   90.00
#
_symmetry.space_group_name_H-M   'P 1'
#
loop_
_entity.id
_entity.type
_entity.pdbx_description
1 polymer ?
#
loop_
_entity_poly.entity_id
_entity_poly.type
_entity_poly.pdbx_seq_one_letter_code
_entity_poly.pdbx_strand_id
1 'polypeptide(L)'
;MPVDFLSPTHRENYGRYPNDLTPEFIANYFFLDDQDRELIRSKRGQFSRLGYALQLTTARFIGTFYSDLTEIPYKIIERIATQINVDDIQNCLDRYQQREQRWRHTSEIRIRYGFKEFNEKGIRFKLGRWLYALFWTGTDRPRLLFEQTVLWLISNKVLLPGITTVERFIAEIRSRMDTRLWRSLIKNLTDNQTEKLNNLLLVADKQRQSLLDTLRKGPVRASSKTLVKALKRIETARELSIELPKRVPKGRISVLSRFANTAKTTAISRLSYERKMATLVAFAHHFEATTQDDALDILSIVLSELFSKAKRKNHKKRLRTIKDLDSAAATLIDACKVVLDNNLTDHEVRSKIFNTVGYEELIIAVTEANALIQPPDDVFYRELEDKEQTVKNFLPALLRVIHFDGNEAGKPIIQALDWLKSKSKKEASMALVSKTWKRYVLDKENQFNKTAYIFCVLDKLQGALKRRDLFVSPSWRYSDPRANLHGGKEWEAIRPVICRSLNLTNEPHGYLQEFVNELDDTYKLVAKNFDNNPFIRFDLIKGNEELILTQLDKLDEPESLKLLRNEVKSRLPRVDLPEVLLEIAKRTNFISAFTHINEGNARAVDLEISICAVLLAQACNTGLEPFVREDIPALKRDRLIWVDQNYIRDETITASNAILVAAQNQSKLAQKWGGGDIASADGMRFVVPVRSLHSAPNPKYFNQGRGVTWYNLLSNQRTGLNDVTVPGTLRDSLILLGVVLEQQTELKPTRIMTDTGAYSDIVFGLFRLLGYRFSPRLADLGDARFWRVDPLADYGKLNILAKHRVNLDRIIPHWDDVLRLVGSLKLGRVPATGIMRTLQIGDKPTRLAQAIAEIGRIDKTIHMLNYIHDESCRRSTLLQLNLTEGRHSLARSVFHGKRGELHQRYREGQEDQLGALGLVLNVLVHWNTIYMDAALDQLKNDDFPINEEDEVRLSPFAKAHFNMLGRYSFSMPDEVKDGKLRSLRDPNNP
;
A
#
# COMPACT_ATOMS: atom_id res chain seq x y z
N MET A 1 -8.03 34.83 9.41
CA MET A 1 -8.10 33.42 9.78
C MET A 1 -6.95 33.12 10.71
N PRO A 2 -7.14 32.46 11.83
CA PRO A 2 -6.03 31.92 12.58
C PRO A 2 -5.35 30.86 11.70
N VAL A 3 -4.07 31.07 11.42
CA VAL A 3 -3.29 30.28 10.47
C VAL A 3 -2.39 29.37 11.28
N ASP A 4 -2.99 28.50 12.07
CA ASP A 4 -2.28 27.65 13.01
C ASP A 4 -2.35 26.20 12.53
N PHE A 5 -1.36 25.76 11.76
CA PHE A 5 -1.27 24.41 11.21
C PHE A 5 0.01 23.67 11.63
N LEU A 6 0.83 24.30 12.47
CA LEU A 6 2.03 23.70 13.02
C LEU A 6 1.79 23.21 14.45
N SER A 7 2.35 22.07 14.79
CA SER A 7 2.35 21.59 16.18
C SER A 7 3.22 22.46 17.08
N PRO A 8 3.01 22.47 18.40
CA PRO A 8 3.90 23.14 19.35
C PRO A 8 5.37 22.76 19.14
N THR A 9 5.65 21.48 18.95
CA THR A 9 7.00 20.94 18.71
C THR A 9 7.65 21.51 17.43
N HIS A 10 6.87 21.68 16.36
CA HIS A 10 7.40 22.32 15.14
C HIS A 10 7.68 23.80 15.33
N ARG A 11 6.87 24.48 16.17
CA ARG A 11 7.09 25.89 16.49
C ARG A 11 8.34 26.06 17.38
N GLU A 12 8.55 25.16 18.32
CA GLU A 12 9.73 25.14 19.19
C GLU A 12 11.02 24.86 18.41
N ASN A 13 10.96 23.97 17.41
CA ASN A 13 12.11 23.59 16.59
C ASN A 13 12.39 24.57 15.44
N TYR A 14 11.50 25.52 15.19
CA TYR A 14 11.70 26.50 14.11
C TYR A 14 12.87 27.45 14.40
N GLY A 15 13.86 27.43 13.51
CA GLY A 15 15.07 28.23 13.67
C GLY A 15 15.98 27.75 14.82
N ARG A 16 15.88 26.47 15.23
CA ARG A 16 16.73 25.86 16.24
C ARG A 16 17.53 24.67 15.70
N TYR A 17 18.58 24.31 16.40
CA TYR A 17 19.39 23.15 16.06
C TYR A 17 18.65 21.85 16.36
N PRO A 18 18.84 20.79 15.55
CA PRO A 18 18.30 19.47 15.85
C PRO A 18 19.00 18.86 17.08
N ASN A 19 18.27 18.03 17.84
CA ASN A 19 18.81 17.38 19.04
C ASN A 19 19.87 16.31 18.73
N ASP A 20 19.80 15.65 17.55
CA ASP A 20 20.72 14.60 17.14
C ASP A 20 21.79 15.14 16.18
N LEU A 21 22.93 15.53 16.76
CA LEU A 21 24.09 15.99 16.01
C LEU A 21 25.16 14.89 15.99
N THR A 22 25.22 14.12 14.88
CA THR A 22 26.29 13.13 14.69
C THR A 22 27.63 13.80 14.36
N PRO A 23 28.79 13.20 14.71
CA PRO A 23 30.11 13.76 14.37
C PRO A 23 30.29 14.00 12.86
N GLU A 24 29.74 13.11 12.01
CA GLU A 24 29.78 13.27 10.55
C GLU A 24 28.96 14.47 10.07
N PHE A 25 27.80 14.67 10.69
CA PHE A 25 26.94 15.83 10.41
C PHE A 25 27.66 17.15 10.74
N ILE A 26 28.28 17.22 11.93
CA ILE A 26 29.03 18.40 12.37
C ILE A 26 30.22 18.66 11.42
N ALA A 27 30.93 17.61 11.00
CA ALA A 27 32.05 17.74 10.06
C ALA A 27 31.64 18.31 8.69
N ASN A 28 30.47 17.90 8.19
CA ASN A 28 29.99 18.30 6.86
C ASN A 28 29.41 19.71 6.83
N TYR A 29 28.73 20.14 7.87
CA TYR A 29 28.00 21.42 7.84
C TYR A 29 28.67 22.58 8.58
N PHE A 30 29.61 22.29 9.50
CA PHE A 30 30.29 23.30 10.33
C PHE A 30 31.78 23.44 10.02
N PHE A 31 32.15 23.22 8.77
CA PHE A 31 33.50 23.47 8.28
C PHE A 31 33.65 24.95 7.87
N LEU A 32 34.77 25.57 8.31
CA LEU A 32 35.15 26.91 7.93
C LEU A 32 36.20 26.83 6.82
N ASP A 33 35.89 27.37 5.66
CA ASP A 33 36.83 27.45 4.55
C ASP A 33 37.91 28.49 4.77
N ASP A 34 38.87 28.59 3.85
CA ASP A 34 39.99 29.51 4.01
C ASP A 34 39.59 30.97 3.98
N GLN A 35 38.57 31.35 3.20
CA GLN A 35 38.00 32.70 3.16
C GLN A 35 37.29 33.02 4.47
N ASP A 36 36.57 32.09 5.05
CA ASP A 36 35.93 32.22 6.37
C ASP A 36 36.98 32.46 7.44
N ARG A 37 38.04 31.62 7.45
CA ARG A 37 39.14 31.71 8.43
C ARG A 37 39.91 33.01 8.34
N GLU A 38 40.21 33.52 7.13
CA GLU A 38 40.85 34.80 6.92
C GLU A 38 40.03 35.95 7.49
N LEU A 39 38.72 35.94 7.19
CA LEU A 39 37.80 36.98 7.68
C LEU A 39 37.65 36.93 9.20
N ILE A 40 37.55 35.74 9.79
CA ILE A 40 37.47 35.54 11.23
C ILE A 40 38.76 36.01 11.90
N ARG A 41 39.93 35.71 11.34
CA ARG A 41 41.24 36.18 11.86
C ARG A 41 41.37 37.71 11.87
N SER A 42 40.73 38.39 10.95
CA SER A 42 40.69 39.86 10.91
C SER A 42 39.98 40.50 12.11
N LYS A 43 39.21 39.73 12.89
CA LYS A 43 38.50 40.26 14.06
C LYS A 43 39.42 40.38 15.26
N ARG A 44 39.26 41.47 16.05
CA ARG A 44 40.06 41.74 17.23
C ARG A 44 39.61 40.94 18.45
N GLY A 45 40.49 40.10 18.95
CA GLY A 45 40.26 39.28 20.17
C GLY A 45 39.53 37.97 19.89
N GLN A 46 39.85 36.94 20.70
CA GLN A 46 39.30 35.59 20.55
C GLN A 46 37.77 35.56 20.67
N PHE A 47 37.15 36.30 21.58
CA PHE A 47 35.72 36.41 21.76
C PHE A 47 34.99 36.92 20.51
N SER A 48 35.56 37.93 19.78
CA SER A 48 35.00 38.44 18.54
C SER A 48 35.13 37.43 17.41
N ARG A 49 36.23 36.67 17.36
CA ARG A 49 36.44 35.61 16.35
C ARG A 49 35.44 34.46 16.54
N LEU A 50 35.30 33.96 17.78
CA LEU A 50 34.37 32.89 18.10
C LEU A 50 32.92 33.31 17.82
N GLY A 51 32.51 34.47 18.33
CA GLY A 51 31.15 34.98 18.10
C GLY A 51 30.81 35.22 16.63
N TYR A 52 31.77 35.76 15.83
CA TYR A 52 31.58 35.91 14.39
C TYR A 52 31.42 34.57 13.67
N ALA A 53 32.28 33.60 14.00
CA ALA A 53 32.25 32.26 13.41
C ALA A 53 30.95 31.52 13.73
N LEU A 54 30.48 31.60 14.98
CA LEU A 54 29.22 31.00 15.40
C LEU A 54 28.01 31.65 14.73
N GLN A 55 27.96 32.98 14.62
CA GLN A 55 26.87 33.66 13.90
C GLN A 55 26.85 33.31 12.42
N LEU A 56 28.02 33.21 11.78
CA LEU A 56 28.15 32.83 10.36
C LEU A 56 27.63 31.41 10.12
N THR A 57 28.08 30.46 10.92
CA THR A 57 27.69 29.05 10.76
C THR A 57 26.23 28.84 11.11
N THR A 58 25.70 29.54 12.12
CA THR A 58 24.27 29.52 12.45
C THR A 58 23.42 30.08 11.32
N ALA A 59 23.79 31.20 10.73
CA ALA A 59 23.07 31.78 9.60
C ALA A 59 23.10 30.87 8.36
N ARG A 60 24.21 30.17 8.12
CA ARG A 60 24.33 29.19 7.00
C ARG A 60 23.45 27.96 7.18
N PHE A 61 23.42 27.45 8.41
CA PHE A 61 22.74 26.18 8.69
C PHE A 61 21.26 26.35 9.06
N ILE A 62 20.98 27.25 10.03
CA ILE A 62 19.63 27.48 10.55
C ILE A 62 18.86 28.53 9.73
N GLY A 63 19.57 29.43 9.04
CA GLY A 63 18.96 30.55 8.32
C GLY A 63 18.57 31.75 9.20
N THR A 64 19.06 31.82 10.42
CA THR A 64 18.82 32.95 11.33
C THR A 64 20.07 33.27 12.16
N PHE A 65 20.10 34.44 12.80
CA PHE A 65 21.11 34.81 13.77
C PHE A 65 20.59 34.61 15.19
N TYR A 66 21.40 34.05 16.09
CA TYR A 66 21.01 33.87 17.48
C TYR A 66 21.30 35.13 18.30
N SER A 67 20.35 35.45 19.19
CA SER A 67 20.54 36.50 20.19
C SER A 67 21.43 36.04 21.35
N ASP A 68 21.31 34.77 21.71
CA ASP A 68 22.11 34.12 22.73
C ASP A 68 22.88 32.95 22.11
N LEU A 69 24.20 33.04 22.08
CA LEU A 69 25.07 32.00 21.52
C LEU A 69 25.19 30.76 22.44
N THR A 70 24.74 30.83 23.69
CA THR A 70 24.72 29.67 24.60
C THR A 70 23.63 28.69 24.25
N GLU A 71 22.63 29.09 23.41
CA GLU A 71 21.62 28.17 22.85
C GLU A 71 22.18 27.24 21.79
N ILE A 72 23.41 27.49 21.29
CA ILE A 72 24.07 26.63 20.31
C ILE A 72 24.59 25.37 21.00
N PRO A 73 24.35 24.16 20.48
CA PRO A 73 24.87 22.93 21.07
C PRO A 73 26.38 22.95 21.26
N TYR A 74 26.84 22.59 22.48
CA TYR A 74 28.24 22.70 22.86
C TYR A 74 29.19 22.00 21.90
N LYS A 75 28.82 20.84 21.34
CA LYS A 75 29.61 20.11 20.34
C LYS A 75 29.90 20.94 19.09
N ILE A 76 29.00 21.82 18.66
CA ILE A 76 29.20 22.72 17.52
C ILE A 76 30.15 23.84 17.93
N ILE A 77 29.96 24.42 19.12
CA ILE A 77 30.82 25.50 19.64
C ILE A 77 32.25 24.99 19.75
N GLU A 78 32.48 23.83 20.34
CA GLU A 78 33.78 23.17 20.49
C GLU A 78 34.44 22.92 19.11
N ARG A 79 33.68 22.40 18.16
CA ARG A 79 34.20 22.13 16.79
C ARG A 79 34.65 23.40 16.08
N ILE A 80 33.91 24.50 16.25
CA ILE A 80 34.25 25.79 15.66
C ILE A 80 35.43 26.43 16.40
N ALA A 81 35.45 26.42 17.74
CA ALA A 81 36.55 26.91 18.57
C ALA A 81 37.87 26.23 18.18
N THR A 82 37.88 24.91 18.01
CA THR A 82 39.06 24.13 17.57
C THR A 82 39.56 24.59 16.21
N GLN A 83 38.70 24.90 15.23
CA GLN A 83 39.11 25.34 13.89
C GLN A 83 39.76 26.74 13.88
N ILE A 84 39.47 27.57 14.88
CA ILE A 84 39.96 28.95 14.97
C ILE A 84 40.93 29.16 16.12
N ASN A 85 41.36 28.06 16.80
CA ASN A 85 42.29 28.05 17.94
C ASN A 85 41.87 28.96 19.09
N VAL A 86 40.71 28.72 19.63
CA VAL A 86 40.17 29.41 20.84
C VAL A 86 40.04 28.40 21.99
N ASP A 87 40.76 28.65 23.07
CA ASP A 87 40.87 27.73 24.23
C ASP A 87 39.83 28.02 25.31
N ASP A 88 39.54 29.32 25.62
CA ASP A 88 38.61 29.74 26.64
C ASP A 88 37.23 30.09 26.05
N ILE A 89 36.46 29.00 25.78
CA ILE A 89 35.16 29.13 25.14
C ILE A 89 34.16 29.92 25.97
N GLN A 90 34.02 29.59 27.27
CA GLN A 90 32.99 30.17 28.12
C GLN A 90 33.18 31.69 28.31
N ASN A 91 34.37 32.10 28.64
CA ASN A 91 34.68 33.53 28.78
C ASN A 91 34.51 34.30 27.44
N CYS A 92 34.80 33.64 26.32
CA CYS A 92 34.59 34.23 25.00
C CYS A 92 33.11 34.44 24.71
N LEU A 93 32.23 33.50 25.05
CA LEU A 93 30.79 33.62 24.86
C LEU A 93 30.19 34.73 25.72
N ASP A 94 30.53 34.75 27.02
CA ASP A 94 30.04 35.76 27.97
C ASP A 94 30.46 37.19 27.57
N ARG A 95 31.72 37.36 27.17
CA ARG A 95 32.22 38.65 26.67
C ARG A 95 31.58 39.08 25.34
N TYR A 96 31.24 38.17 24.48
CA TYR A 96 30.59 38.52 23.20
C TYR A 96 29.15 38.97 23.42
N GLN A 97 28.43 38.35 24.37
CA GLN A 97 27.06 38.75 24.71
C GLN A 97 26.96 40.12 25.33
N GLN A 98 27.92 40.51 26.13
CA GLN A 98 27.93 41.81 26.84
C GLN A 98 28.23 43.02 25.93
N ARG A 99 28.58 42.84 24.67
CA ARG A 99 29.00 43.90 23.75
C ARG A 99 28.04 44.08 22.57
N GLU A 100 27.87 45.36 22.14
CA GLU A 100 27.06 45.73 20.95
C GLU A 100 27.67 45.28 19.60
N GLN A 101 28.82 44.62 19.60
CA GLN A 101 29.50 44.12 18.41
C GLN A 101 28.69 43.12 17.59
N ARG A 102 27.72 42.42 18.21
CA ARG A 102 26.82 41.46 17.55
C ARG A 102 26.12 42.09 16.32
N TRP A 103 25.55 43.27 16.45
CA TRP A 103 24.83 43.95 15.37
C TRP A 103 25.73 44.25 14.18
N ARG A 104 26.99 44.66 14.45
CA ARG A 104 27.98 44.92 13.38
C ARG A 104 28.38 43.61 12.69
N HIS A 105 28.60 42.54 13.44
CA HIS A 105 28.96 41.23 12.89
C HIS A 105 27.82 40.62 12.07
N THR A 106 26.60 40.64 12.54
CA THR A 106 25.44 40.12 11.78
C THR A 106 25.18 40.93 10.52
N SER A 107 25.30 42.26 10.56
CA SER A 107 25.22 43.14 9.37
C SER A 107 26.31 42.84 8.37
N GLU A 108 27.57 42.69 8.83
CA GLU A 108 28.71 42.36 7.96
C GLU A 108 28.54 40.97 7.31
N ILE A 109 28.16 39.97 8.07
CA ILE A 109 27.87 38.60 7.57
C ILE A 109 26.77 38.67 6.51
N ARG A 110 25.68 39.40 6.78
CA ARG A 110 24.57 39.55 5.86
C ARG A 110 25.05 40.13 4.51
N ILE A 111 25.82 41.22 4.52
CA ILE A 111 26.26 41.86 3.29
C ILE A 111 27.28 41.01 2.54
N ARG A 112 28.31 40.49 3.22
CA ARG A 112 29.41 39.76 2.59
C ARG A 112 29.01 38.42 2.01
N TYR A 113 28.13 37.68 2.70
CA TYR A 113 27.69 36.36 2.28
C TYR A 113 26.37 36.38 1.46
N GLY A 114 25.84 37.62 1.25
CA GLY A 114 24.65 37.82 0.41
C GLY A 114 23.35 37.28 1.00
N PHE A 115 23.22 37.27 2.35
CA PHE A 115 21.95 36.94 3.01
C PHE A 115 20.96 38.08 2.82
N LYS A 116 19.73 37.73 2.45
CA LYS A 116 18.62 38.62 2.15
C LYS A 116 17.58 38.58 3.25
N GLU A 117 16.89 39.67 3.46
CA GLU A 117 15.72 39.66 4.33
C GLU A 117 14.46 39.23 3.57
N PHE A 118 13.56 38.54 4.28
CA PHE A 118 12.31 38.05 3.69
C PHE A 118 11.47 39.13 3.01
N ASN A 119 11.54 40.37 3.53
CA ASN A 119 10.79 41.51 3.00
C ASN A 119 11.50 42.25 1.85
N GLU A 120 12.71 41.82 1.46
CA GLU A 120 13.38 42.43 0.31
C GLU A 120 12.58 42.26 -0.99
N LYS A 121 12.72 43.27 -1.86
CA LYS A 121 12.00 43.37 -3.12
C LYS A 121 12.23 42.11 -3.98
N GLY A 122 11.14 41.40 -4.33
CA GLY A 122 11.16 40.27 -5.23
C GLY A 122 11.28 38.90 -4.54
N ILE A 123 11.69 38.78 -3.26
CA ILE A 123 11.83 37.50 -2.57
C ILE A 123 10.46 36.85 -2.35
N ARG A 124 9.50 37.60 -1.78
CA ARG A 124 8.12 37.12 -1.61
C ARG A 124 7.48 36.68 -2.92
N PHE A 125 7.81 37.39 -4.02
CA PHE A 125 7.30 37.02 -5.34
C PHE A 125 7.91 35.71 -5.85
N LYS A 126 9.25 35.55 -5.73
CA LYS A 126 9.95 34.31 -6.13
C LYS A 126 9.47 33.12 -5.33
N LEU A 127 9.40 33.26 -4.00
CA LEU A 127 8.89 32.21 -3.12
C LEU A 127 7.42 31.91 -3.41
N GLY A 128 6.57 32.94 -3.59
CA GLY A 128 5.17 32.78 -3.92
C GLY A 128 4.98 32.04 -5.25
N ARG A 129 5.77 32.36 -6.27
CA ARG A 129 5.74 31.67 -7.57
C ARG A 129 6.18 30.21 -7.45
N TRP A 130 7.21 29.94 -6.65
CA TRP A 130 7.69 28.57 -6.40
C TRP A 130 6.67 27.75 -5.61
N LEU A 131 6.12 28.31 -4.52
CA LEU A 131 5.03 27.68 -3.77
C LEU A 131 3.82 27.41 -4.63
N TYR A 132 3.49 28.38 -5.50
CA TYR A 132 2.39 28.26 -6.45
C TYR A 132 2.57 27.04 -7.37
N ALA A 133 3.75 26.83 -7.91
CA ALA A 133 4.05 25.67 -8.74
C ALA A 133 3.96 24.37 -7.92
N LEU A 134 4.49 24.36 -6.71
CA LEU A 134 4.45 23.20 -5.80
C LEU A 134 3.01 22.82 -5.44
N PHE A 135 2.17 23.79 -5.09
CA PHE A 135 0.74 23.58 -4.85
C PHE A 135 0.01 23.06 -6.07
N TRP A 136 0.35 23.56 -7.25
CA TRP A 136 -0.35 23.20 -8.49
C TRP A 136 -0.05 21.76 -8.91
N THR A 137 1.17 21.29 -8.68
CA THR A 137 1.62 19.97 -9.17
C THR A 137 1.59 18.85 -8.15
N GLY A 138 1.52 19.14 -6.86
CA GLY A 138 1.78 18.09 -5.86
C GLY A 138 0.89 18.14 -4.64
N THR A 139 1.44 18.67 -3.57
CA THR A 139 0.87 18.54 -2.23
C THR A 139 0.17 19.81 -1.78
N ASP A 140 -0.97 19.64 -1.10
CA ASP A 140 -1.68 20.71 -0.40
C ASP A 140 -1.51 20.64 1.12
N ARG A 141 -0.61 19.75 1.62
CA ARG A 141 -0.35 19.58 3.05
C ARG A 141 0.37 20.81 3.59
N PRO A 142 -0.25 21.61 4.47
CA PRO A 142 0.34 22.88 4.93
C PRO A 142 1.68 22.69 5.64
N ARG A 143 1.82 21.62 6.41
CA ARG A 143 3.06 21.27 7.11
C ARG A 143 4.22 21.02 6.13
N LEU A 144 4.01 20.17 5.13
CA LEU A 144 5.04 19.86 4.15
C LEU A 144 5.44 21.11 3.35
N LEU A 145 4.47 21.98 3.05
CA LEU A 145 4.72 23.25 2.40
C LEU A 145 5.54 24.19 3.29
N PHE A 146 5.30 24.17 4.58
CA PHE A 146 6.08 24.94 5.53
C PHE A 146 7.53 24.45 5.57
N GLU A 147 7.75 23.15 5.73
CA GLU A 147 9.09 22.54 5.72
C GLU A 147 9.83 22.86 4.42
N GLN A 148 9.17 22.69 3.28
CA GLN A 148 9.72 23.04 1.97
C GLN A 148 10.00 24.53 1.83
N THR A 149 9.16 25.40 2.40
CA THR A 149 9.38 26.86 2.43
C THR A 149 10.63 27.20 3.21
N VAL A 150 10.82 26.61 4.39
CA VAL A 150 12.02 26.82 5.21
C VAL A 150 13.27 26.39 4.44
N LEU A 151 13.26 25.22 3.84
CA LEU A 151 14.37 24.72 3.02
C LEU A 151 14.66 25.64 1.83
N TRP A 152 13.63 26.15 1.17
CA TRP A 152 13.79 27.11 0.06
C TRP A 152 14.42 28.42 0.54
N LEU A 153 13.97 28.96 1.68
CA LEU A 153 14.52 30.19 2.25
C LEU A 153 16.02 30.03 2.55
N ILE A 154 16.40 28.96 3.25
CA ILE A 154 17.80 28.66 3.59
C ILE A 154 18.64 28.49 2.32
N SER A 155 18.16 27.69 1.36
CA SER A 155 18.88 27.42 0.09
C SER A 155 19.08 28.68 -0.77
N ASN A 156 18.18 29.66 -0.66
CA ASN A 156 18.28 30.95 -1.37
C ASN A 156 18.94 32.05 -0.54
N LYS A 157 19.56 31.70 0.59
CA LYS A 157 20.20 32.65 1.53
C LYS A 157 19.24 33.72 2.01
N VAL A 158 18.01 33.38 2.29
CA VAL A 158 17.01 34.27 2.86
C VAL A 158 16.89 33.98 4.34
N LEU A 159 17.09 35.01 5.17
CA LEU A 159 16.92 34.87 6.61
C LEU A 159 15.48 34.51 6.96
N LEU A 160 15.32 33.57 7.89
CA LEU A 160 14.01 33.09 8.32
C LEU A 160 13.21 34.23 8.98
N PRO A 161 12.03 34.57 8.47
CA PRO A 161 11.14 35.51 9.15
C PRO A 161 10.44 34.83 10.34
N GLY A 162 9.70 35.60 11.12
CA GLY A 162 8.86 35.01 12.19
C GLY A 162 7.94 33.92 11.67
N ILE A 163 7.79 32.86 12.44
CA ILE A 163 7.01 31.65 12.05
C ILE A 163 5.60 31.96 11.58
N THR A 164 4.89 32.86 12.27
CA THR A 164 3.55 33.31 11.90
C THR A 164 3.49 34.02 10.56
N THR A 165 4.59 34.68 10.15
CA THR A 165 4.71 35.32 8.82
C THR A 165 4.76 34.29 7.72
N VAL A 166 5.51 33.21 7.91
CA VAL A 166 5.57 32.09 6.95
C VAL A 166 4.21 31.40 6.85
N GLU A 167 3.58 31.10 7.99
CA GLU A 167 2.27 30.49 8.02
C GLU A 167 1.21 31.31 7.28
N ARG A 168 1.15 32.60 7.57
CA ARG A 168 0.22 33.53 6.88
C ARG A 168 0.48 33.60 5.37
N PHE A 169 1.75 33.62 4.98
CA PHE A 169 2.12 33.67 3.57
C PHE A 169 1.69 32.39 2.83
N ILE A 170 1.93 31.23 3.41
CA ILE A 170 1.48 29.95 2.84
C ILE A 170 -0.04 29.92 2.72
N ALA A 171 -0.77 30.34 3.75
CA ALA A 171 -2.24 30.37 3.72
C ALA A 171 -2.79 31.32 2.67
N GLU A 172 -2.17 32.48 2.48
CA GLU A 172 -2.53 33.45 1.44
C GLU A 172 -2.35 32.84 0.04
N ILE A 173 -1.21 32.21 -0.23
CA ILE A 173 -0.94 31.54 -1.51
C ILE A 173 -1.95 30.41 -1.74
N ARG A 174 -2.25 29.59 -0.72
CA ARG A 174 -3.25 28.53 -0.79
C ARG A 174 -4.63 29.05 -1.17
N SER A 175 -5.11 30.08 -0.50
CA SER A 175 -6.41 30.69 -0.80
C SER A 175 -6.50 31.24 -2.24
N ARG A 176 -5.43 31.88 -2.71
CA ARG A 176 -5.36 32.35 -4.12
C ARG A 176 -5.39 31.19 -5.10
N MET A 177 -4.74 30.08 -4.76
CA MET A 177 -4.73 28.87 -5.59
C MET A 177 -6.10 28.22 -5.68
N ASP A 178 -6.80 28.08 -4.57
CA ASP A 178 -8.15 27.52 -4.53
C ASP A 178 -9.10 28.35 -5.38
N THR A 179 -9.07 29.67 -5.23
CA THR A 179 -9.88 30.60 -6.06
C THR A 179 -9.58 30.44 -7.55
N ARG A 180 -8.29 30.31 -7.91
CA ARG A 180 -7.91 30.09 -9.32
C ARG A 180 -8.37 28.73 -9.82
N LEU A 181 -8.26 27.68 -9.00
CA LEU A 181 -8.77 26.34 -9.35
C LEU A 181 -10.25 26.40 -9.65
N TRP A 182 -11.05 27.00 -8.74
CA TRP A 182 -12.50 27.12 -8.95
C TRP A 182 -12.83 27.88 -10.23
N ARG A 183 -12.22 29.04 -10.44
CA ARG A 183 -12.40 29.82 -11.68
C ARG A 183 -11.98 29.05 -12.93
N SER A 184 -10.88 28.29 -12.87
CA SER A 184 -10.44 27.47 -13.99
C SER A 184 -11.43 26.39 -14.35
N LEU A 185 -12.05 25.73 -13.33
CA LEU A 185 -13.01 24.67 -13.53
C LEU A 185 -14.33 25.16 -14.13
N ILE A 186 -14.74 26.38 -13.80
CA ILE A 186 -16.04 26.94 -14.25
C ILE A 186 -15.91 27.79 -15.51
N LYS A 187 -14.71 28.12 -15.96
CA LYS A 187 -14.47 29.10 -17.04
C LYS A 187 -15.20 28.81 -18.35
N ASN A 188 -15.34 27.53 -18.70
CA ASN A 188 -15.92 27.10 -19.97
C ASN A 188 -17.33 26.49 -19.81
N LEU A 189 -17.97 26.69 -18.66
CA LEU A 189 -19.35 26.21 -18.45
C LEU A 189 -20.34 26.99 -19.30
N THR A 190 -21.20 26.26 -20.01
CA THR A 190 -22.38 26.83 -20.68
C THR A 190 -23.52 26.99 -19.69
N ASP A 191 -24.50 27.85 -20.05
CA ASP A 191 -25.70 28.06 -19.20
C ASP A 191 -26.47 26.75 -18.99
N ASN A 192 -26.61 25.93 -20.02
CA ASN A 192 -27.24 24.60 -19.93
C ASN A 192 -26.50 23.66 -18.96
N GLN A 193 -25.16 23.64 -19.00
CA GLN A 193 -24.37 22.85 -18.05
C GLN A 193 -24.52 23.38 -16.63
N THR A 194 -24.51 24.67 -16.47
CA THR A 194 -24.72 25.33 -15.15
C THR A 194 -26.09 24.98 -14.55
N GLU A 195 -27.13 25.01 -15.36
CA GLU A 195 -28.49 24.62 -14.96
C GLU A 195 -28.54 23.13 -14.57
N LYS A 196 -27.99 22.21 -15.40
CA LYS A 196 -27.92 20.77 -15.09
C LYS A 196 -27.21 20.50 -13.76
N LEU A 197 -26.09 21.18 -13.52
CA LEU A 197 -25.36 21.03 -12.25
C LEU A 197 -26.15 21.55 -11.04
N ASN A 198 -26.82 22.70 -11.16
CA ASN A 198 -27.68 23.21 -10.09
C ASN A 198 -28.86 22.28 -9.80
N ASN A 199 -29.45 21.66 -10.84
CA ASN A 199 -30.55 20.71 -10.70
C ASN A 199 -30.17 19.46 -9.91
N LEU A 200 -28.87 19.12 -9.80
CA LEU A 200 -28.39 18.04 -8.92
C LEU A 200 -28.72 18.30 -7.45
N LEU A 201 -28.76 19.56 -7.03
CA LEU A 201 -29.02 19.95 -5.63
C LEU A 201 -30.50 20.05 -5.30
N LEU A 202 -31.37 20.03 -6.30
CA LEU A 202 -32.82 20.15 -6.10
C LEU A 202 -33.43 18.83 -5.63
N VAL A 203 -34.40 18.92 -4.75
CA VAL A 203 -35.24 17.78 -4.35
C VAL A 203 -36.49 17.86 -5.20
N ALA A 204 -36.71 16.86 -6.06
CA ALA A 204 -37.90 16.82 -6.89
C ALA A 204 -39.19 16.63 -6.05
N ASP A 205 -40.31 17.17 -6.52
CA ASP A 205 -41.60 17.00 -5.89
C ASP A 205 -41.88 15.52 -5.62
N LYS A 206 -42.29 15.21 -4.40
CA LYS A 206 -42.56 13.86 -3.88
C LYS A 206 -41.31 13.00 -3.58
N GLN A 207 -40.06 13.51 -3.72
CA GLN A 207 -38.87 12.83 -3.30
C GLN A 207 -38.31 13.39 -1.99
N ARG A 208 -37.69 12.53 -1.16
CA ARG A 208 -37.04 12.95 0.10
C ARG A 208 -35.58 13.27 -0.05
N GLN A 209 -35.00 13.04 -1.22
CA GLN A 209 -33.56 13.13 -1.50
C GLN A 209 -33.35 13.90 -2.81
N SER A 210 -32.23 14.63 -2.87
CA SER A 210 -31.80 15.31 -4.09
C SER A 210 -31.33 14.29 -5.16
N LEU A 211 -31.26 14.75 -6.40
CA LEU A 211 -30.68 13.94 -7.47
C LEU A 211 -29.23 13.57 -7.16
N LEU A 212 -28.44 14.49 -6.59
CA LEU A 212 -27.07 14.25 -6.14
C LEU A 212 -27.00 13.11 -5.12
N ASP A 213 -27.88 13.11 -4.10
CA ASP A 213 -27.92 12.05 -3.09
C ASP A 213 -28.29 10.68 -3.67
N THR A 214 -29.07 10.66 -4.74
CA THR A 214 -29.42 9.43 -5.46
C THR A 214 -28.25 8.92 -6.30
N LEU A 215 -27.55 9.82 -6.99
CA LEU A 215 -26.40 9.47 -7.84
C LEU A 215 -25.18 9.02 -7.05
N ARG A 216 -24.98 9.49 -5.83
CA ARG A 216 -23.88 9.05 -4.93
C ARG A 216 -24.00 7.58 -4.55
N LYS A 217 -25.20 6.99 -4.56
CA LYS A 217 -25.40 5.59 -4.17
C LYS A 217 -24.93 4.67 -5.27
N GLY A 218 -23.79 4.05 -5.06
CA GLY A 218 -23.25 3.02 -5.96
C GLY A 218 -24.06 1.72 -5.93
N PRO A 219 -23.88 0.85 -6.93
CA PRO A 219 -24.49 -0.48 -6.93
C PRO A 219 -23.88 -1.37 -5.84
N VAL A 220 -24.71 -2.22 -5.22
CA VAL A 220 -24.29 -3.15 -4.14
C VAL A 220 -24.43 -4.61 -4.53
N ARG A 221 -24.97 -4.92 -5.70
CA ARG A 221 -25.19 -6.28 -6.20
C ARG A 221 -24.61 -6.47 -7.59
N ALA A 222 -24.04 -7.63 -7.85
CA ALA A 222 -23.65 -8.05 -9.18
C ALA A 222 -24.72 -8.99 -9.77
N SER A 223 -25.33 -8.57 -10.86
CA SER A 223 -26.25 -9.37 -11.69
C SER A 223 -26.38 -8.73 -13.07
N SER A 224 -26.90 -9.48 -14.08
CA SER A 224 -27.14 -8.91 -15.40
C SER A 224 -28.10 -7.69 -15.36
N LYS A 225 -29.14 -7.73 -14.51
CA LYS A 225 -30.07 -6.61 -14.33
C LYS A 225 -29.40 -5.37 -13.72
N THR A 226 -28.52 -5.57 -12.73
CA THR A 226 -27.75 -4.47 -12.12
C THR A 226 -26.68 -3.94 -13.06
N LEU A 227 -26.10 -4.77 -13.90
CA LEU A 227 -25.17 -4.34 -14.95
C LEU A 227 -25.86 -3.39 -15.94
N VAL A 228 -27.04 -3.73 -16.44
CA VAL A 228 -27.81 -2.84 -17.31
C VAL A 228 -28.14 -1.50 -16.64
N LYS A 229 -28.48 -1.52 -15.35
CA LYS A 229 -28.70 -0.28 -14.58
C LYS A 229 -27.41 0.54 -14.44
N ALA A 230 -26.27 -0.12 -14.19
CA ALA A 230 -24.97 0.54 -14.10
C ALA A 230 -24.56 1.17 -15.45
N LEU A 231 -24.80 0.47 -16.55
CA LEU A 231 -24.56 1.01 -17.90
C LEU A 231 -25.42 2.25 -18.20
N LYS A 232 -26.72 2.24 -17.83
CA LYS A 232 -27.56 3.45 -17.94
C LYS A 232 -27.05 4.61 -17.08
N ARG A 233 -26.50 4.31 -15.90
CA ARG A 233 -25.90 5.31 -15.02
C ARG A 233 -24.68 5.99 -15.65
N ILE A 234 -23.92 5.28 -16.50
CA ILE A 234 -22.84 5.88 -17.29
C ILE A 234 -23.39 6.87 -18.31
N GLU A 235 -24.51 6.56 -18.99
CA GLU A 235 -25.14 7.49 -19.92
C GLU A 235 -25.54 8.79 -19.21
N THR A 236 -26.17 8.70 -18.02
CA THR A 236 -26.46 9.85 -17.17
C THR A 236 -25.21 10.61 -16.75
N ALA A 237 -24.13 9.91 -16.41
CA ALA A 237 -22.87 10.54 -16.03
C ALA A 237 -22.26 11.32 -17.21
N ARG A 238 -22.33 10.80 -18.43
CA ARG A 238 -21.86 11.49 -19.64
C ARG A 238 -22.68 12.72 -20.01
N GLU A 239 -24.00 12.69 -19.78
CA GLU A 239 -24.85 13.88 -19.95
C GLU A 239 -24.47 15.01 -18.98
N LEU A 240 -23.91 14.67 -17.83
CA LEU A 240 -23.41 15.61 -16.81
C LEU A 240 -21.92 15.92 -17.01
N SER A 241 -21.18 15.12 -17.78
CA SER A 241 -19.73 15.22 -17.90
C SER A 241 -19.31 16.53 -18.55
N ILE A 242 -18.22 17.10 -18.02
CA ILE A 242 -17.66 18.37 -18.44
C ILE A 242 -16.18 18.15 -18.73
N GLU A 243 -15.74 18.59 -19.90
CA GLU A 243 -14.31 18.57 -20.22
C GLU A 243 -13.53 19.49 -19.29
N LEU A 244 -12.59 18.90 -18.58
CA LEU A 244 -11.73 19.64 -17.69
C LEU A 244 -10.56 20.29 -18.44
N PRO A 245 -10.11 21.47 -18.04
CA PRO A 245 -8.92 22.09 -18.62
C PRO A 245 -7.70 21.19 -18.41
N LYS A 246 -6.94 20.91 -19.47
CA LYS A 246 -5.77 19.99 -19.48
C LYS A 246 -4.71 20.29 -18.41
N ARG A 247 -4.68 21.50 -17.87
CA ARG A 247 -3.70 21.96 -16.88
C ARG A 247 -4.13 21.81 -15.43
N VAL A 248 -5.34 21.32 -15.15
CA VAL A 248 -5.83 21.14 -13.77
C VAL A 248 -5.33 19.81 -13.21
N PRO A 249 -4.67 19.80 -12.04
CA PRO A 249 -4.14 18.58 -11.45
C PRO A 249 -5.25 17.65 -10.98
N LYS A 250 -5.15 16.36 -11.35
CA LYS A 250 -6.14 15.33 -10.99
C LYS A 250 -6.38 15.22 -9.49
N GLY A 251 -5.32 15.32 -8.68
CA GLY A 251 -5.43 15.23 -7.22
C GLY A 251 -6.32 16.33 -6.60
N ARG A 252 -6.28 17.55 -7.16
CA ARG A 252 -7.14 18.65 -6.69
C ARG A 252 -8.62 18.42 -7.00
N ILE A 253 -8.88 17.86 -8.17
CA ILE A 253 -10.24 17.49 -8.57
C ILE A 253 -10.78 16.39 -7.65
N SER A 254 -9.94 15.43 -7.29
CA SER A 254 -10.30 14.33 -6.38
C SER A 254 -10.76 14.86 -5.01
N VAL A 255 -10.07 15.83 -4.42
CA VAL A 255 -10.45 16.45 -3.13
C VAL A 255 -11.83 17.12 -3.21
N LEU A 256 -12.07 17.94 -4.25
CA LEU A 256 -13.37 18.59 -4.46
C LEU A 256 -14.50 17.56 -4.69
N SER A 257 -14.21 16.53 -5.47
CA SER A 257 -15.16 15.45 -5.73
C SER A 257 -15.50 14.66 -4.46
N ARG A 258 -14.50 14.36 -3.62
CA ARG A 258 -14.73 13.67 -2.34
C ARG A 258 -15.64 14.48 -1.43
N PHE A 259 -15.40 15.79 -1.32
CA PHE A 259 -16.33 16.68 -0.61
C PHE A 259 -17.74 16.64 -1.20
N ALA A 260 -17.86 16.70 -2.54
CA ALA A 260 -19.14 16.57 -3.22
C ALA A 260 -19.84 15.23 -2.95
N ASN A 261 -19.11 14.14 -2.72
CA ASN A 261 -19.69 12.82 -2.42
C ASN A 261 -20.15 12.68 -0.96
N THR A 262 -19.52 13.38 -0.01
CA THR A 262 -19.76 13.21 1.44
C THR A 262 -20.64 14.32 2.06
N ALA A 263 -20.51 15.57 1.61
CA ALA A 263 -21.20 16.71 2.20
C ALA A 263 -22.73 16.65 2.00
N LYS A 264 -23.48 17.14 2.97
CA LYS A 264 -24.94 17.33 2.81
C LYS A 264 -25.21 18.27 1.65
N THR A 265 -26.21 17.97 0.84
CA THR A 265 -26.62 18.81 -0.31
C THR A 265 -26.85 20.27 0.08
N THR A 266 -27.44 20.51 1.27
CA THR A 266 -27.61 21.86 1.83
C THR A 266 -26.30 22.56 2.16
N ALA A 267 -25.25 21.84 2.53
CA ALA A 267 -23.93 22.43 2.77
C ALA A 267 -23.27 22.87 1.44
N ILE A 268 -23.43 22.09 0.37
CA ILE A 268 -22.93 22.45 -0.96
C ILE A 268 -23.70 23.67 -1.51
N SER A 269 -25.02 23.73 -1.32
CA SER A 269 -25.83 24.85 -1.81
C SER A 269 -25.48 26.20 -1.16
N ARG A 270 -24.95 26.20 0.07
CA ARG A 270 -24.51 27.38 0.82
C ARG A 270 -23.13 27.89 0.46
N LEU A 271 -22.37 27.19 -0.36
CA LEU A 271 -21.04 27.63 -0.81
C LEU A 271 -21.14 28.86 -1.73
N SER A 272 -20.06 29.65 -1.81
CA SER A 272 -19.96 30.69 -2.83
C SER A 272 -20.15 30.09 -4.23
N TYR A 273 -20.67 30.90 -5.17
CA TYR A 273 -21.00 30.43 -6.51
C TYR A 273 -19.83 29.69 -7.19
N GLU A 274 -18.64 30.33 -7.19
CA GLU A 274 -17.44 29.74 -7.83
C GLU A 274 -17.08 28.36 -7.22
N ARG A 275 -17.09 28.27 -5.89
CA ARG A 275 -16.77 27.06 -5.17
C ARG A 275 -17.84 25.99 -5.33
N LYS A 276 -19.13 26.36 -5.26
CA LYS A 276 -20.26 25.45 -5.48
C LYS A 276 -20.17 24.82 -6.86
N MET A 277 -20.03 25.62 -7.89
CA MET A 277 -19.98 25.13 -9.27
C MET A 277 -18.71 24.28 -9.51
N ALA A 278 -17.56 24.70 -9.03
CA ALA A 278 -16.32 23.92 -9.13
C ALA A 278 -16.46 22.55 -8.44
N THR A 279 -17.12 22.48 -7.28
CA THR A 279 -17.40 21.24 -6.56
C THR A 279 -18.30 20.31 -7.37
N LEU A 280 -19.35 20.84 -8.00
CA LEU A 280 -20.26 20.05 -8.83
C LEU A 280 -19.62 19.59 -10.13
N VAL A 281 -18.75 20.42 -10.75
CA VAL A 281 -17.93 20.03 -11.91
C VAL A 281 -16.99 18.88 -11.55
N ALA A 282 -16.30 18.99 -10.42
CA ALA A 282 -15.41 17.93 -9.94
C ALA A 282 -16.19 16.63 -9.66
N PHE A 283 -17.39 16.73 -9.08
CA PHE A 283 -18.29 15.59 -8.91
C PHE A 283 -18.66 14.96 -10.23
N ALA A 284 -19.12 15.71 -11.21
CA ALA A 284 -19.58 15.22 -12.51
C ALA A 284 -18.46 14.46 -13.24
N HIS A 285 -17.23 15.00 -13.23
CA HIS A 285 -16.06 14.36 -13.82
C HIS A 285 -15.70 13.05 -13.10
N HIS A 286 -15.65 13.06 -11.77
CA HIS A 286 -15.35 11.86 -10.97
C HIS A 286 -16.44 10.81 -11.13
N PHE A 287 -17.69 11.23 -11.22
CA PHE A 287 -18.84 10.36 -11.32
C PHE A 287 -18.83 9.53 -12.60
N GLU A 288 -18.39 10.08 -13.75
CA GLU A 288 -18.25 9.30 -14.99
C GLU A 288 -17.22 8.17 -14.81
N ALA A 289 -16.04 8.47 -14.28
CA ALA A 289 -15.00 7.46 -14.01
C ALA A 289 -15.49 6.37 -13.04
N THR A 290 -16.14 6.77 -11.94
CA THR A 290 -16.66 5.84 -10.93
C THR A 290 -17.76 4.95 -11.48
N THR A 291 -18.69 5.48 -12.28
CA THR A 291 -19.76 4.68 -12.88
C THR A 291 -19.26 3.68 -13.90
N GLN A 292 -18.22 4.03 -14.66
CA GLN A 292 -17.55 3.07 -15.56
C GLN A 292 -16.87 1.94 -14.78
N ASP A 293 -16.16 2.29 -13.71
CA ASP A 293 -15.52 1.33 -12.81
C ASP A 293 -16.52 0.38 -12.17
N ASP A 294 -17.63 0.90 -11.65
CA ASP A 294 -18.70 0.09 -11.05
C ASP A 294 -19.32 -0.88 -12.06
N ALA A 295 -19.55 -0.43 -13.29
CA ALA A 295 -20.11 -1.28 -14.35
C ALA A 295 -19.13 -2.40 -14.74
N LEU A 296 -17.82 -2.11 -14.82
CA LEU A 296 -16.80 -3.10 -15.15
C LEU A 296 -16.56 -4.08 -13.99
N ASP A 297 -16.65 -3.63 -12.73
CA ASP A 297 -16.61 -4.53 -11.57
C ASP A 297 -17.79 -5.49 -11.58
N ILE A 298 -19.02 -4.98 -11.82
CA ILE A 298 -20.20 -5.85 -11.97
C ILE A 298 -20.01 -6.82 -13.13
N LEU A 299 -19.54 -6.36 -14.29
CA LEU A 299 -19.27 -7.20 -15.46
C LEU A 299 -18.27 -8.31 -15.11
N SER A 300 -17.14 -7.95 -14.46
CA SER A 300 -16.12 -8.91 -14.04
C SER A 300 -16.67 -9.98 -13.08
N ILE A 301 -17.50 -9.58 -12.12
CA ILE A 301 -18.16 -10.51 -11.19
C ILE A 301 -19.16 -11.40 -11.91
N VAL A 302 -20.03 -10.84 -12.75
CA VAL A 302 -21.05 -11.58 -13.52
C VAL A 302 -20.41 -12.62 -14.42
N LEU A 303 -19.34 -12.25 -15.17
CA LEU A 303 -18.60 -13.18 -16.02
C LEU A 303 -17.90 -14.27 -15.18
N SER A 304 -17.24 -13.88 -14.09
CA SER A 304 -16.59 -14.85 -13.19
C SER A 304 -17.58 -15.88 -12.61
N GLU A 305 -18.74 -15.43 -12.19
CA GLU A 305 -19.79 -16.33 -11.69
C GLU A 305 -20.36 -17.23 -12.80
N LEU A 306 -20.54 -16.69 -13.99
CA LEU A 306 -21.07 -17.41 -15.15
C LEU A 306 -20.14 -18.58 -15.53
N PHE A 307 -18.85 -18.31 -15.74
CA PHE A 307 -17.85 -19.33 -16.08
C PHE A 307 -17.61 -20.33 -14.91
N SER A 308 -17.55 -19.84 -13.68
CA SER A 308 -17.38 -20.73 -12.51
C SER A 308 -18.58 -21.64 -12.25
N LYS A 309 -19.81 -21.17 -12.52
CA LYS A 309 -21.02 -22.01 -12.40
C LYS A 309 -21.06 -23.07 -13.50
N ALA A 310 -20.70 -22.72 -14.74
CA ALA A 310 -20.58 -23.66 -15.84
C ALA A 310 -19.56 -24.76 -15.50
N LYS A 311 -18.36 -24.40 -15.08
CA LYS A 311 -17.32 -25.34 -14.65
C LYS A 311 -17.81 -26.29 -13.55
N ARG A 312 -18.44 -25.76 -12.49
CA ARG A 312 -18.95 -26.60 -11.38
C ARG A 312 -20.06 -27.52 -11.82
N LYS A 313 -20.98 -27.06 -12.69
CA LYS A 313 -22.05 -27.89 -13.23
C LYS A 313 -21.51 -29.03 -14.08
N ASN A 314 -20.53 -28.75 -14.94
CA ASN A 314 -19.83 -29.75 -15.73
C ASN A 314 -19.10 -30.77 -14.86
N HIS A 315 -18.30 -30.33 -13.87
CA HIS A 315 -17.64 -31.22 -12.93
C HIS A 315 -18.63 -32.15 -12.19
N LYS A 316 -19.75 -31.60 -11.71
CA LYS A 316 -20.78 -32.40 -11.04
C LYS A 316 -21.42 -33.43 -11.96
N LYS A 317 -21.63 -33.10 -13.22
CA LYS A 317 -22.11 -34.06 -14.25
C LYS A 317 -21.07 -35.14 -14.47
N ARG A 318 -19.81 -34.80 -14.69
CA ARG A 318 -18.71 -35.76 -14.88
C ARG A 318 -18.56 -36.73 -13.72
N LEU A 319 -18.61 -36.24 -12.49
CA LEU A 319 -18.54 -37.11 -11.29
C LEU A 319 -19.71 -38.13 -11.21
N ARG A 320 -20.91 -37.76 -11.68
CA ARG A 320 -22.04 -38.71 -11.80
C ARG A 320 -21.79 -39.72 -12.91
N THR A 321 -21.41 -39.26 -14.07
CA THR A 321 -21.07 -40.07 -15.23
C THR A 321 -19.94 -41.07 -14.95
N ILE A 322 -18.93 -40.73 -14.13
CA ILE A 322 -17.88 -41.70 -13.72
C ILE A 322 -18.46 -42.85 -12.92
N LYS A 323 -19.43 -42.65 -12.03
CA LYS A 323 -20.07 -43.72 -11.27
C LYS A 323 -20.87 -44.66 -12.16
N ASP A 324 -21.57 -44.12 -13.17
CA ASP A 324 -22.32 -44.92 -14.12
C ASP A 324 -21.37 -45.67 -15.08
N LEU A 325 -20.21 -45.09 -15.41
CA LEU A 325 -19.17 -45.68 -16.23
C LEU A 325 -18.45 -46.85 -15.52
N ASP A 326 -18.32 -46.78 -14.18
CA ASP A 326 -17.63 -47.80 -13.40
C ASP A 326 -18.29 -49.20 -13.56
N SER A 327 -19.63 -49.30 -13.63
CA SER A 327 -20.37 -50.52 -13.88
C SER A 327 -20.12 -51.07 -15.29
N ALA A 328 -20.26 -50.22 -16.31
CA ALA A 328 -20.00 -50.62 -17.69
C ALA A 328 -18.53 -50.99 -17.93
N ALA A 329 -17.59 -50.30 -17.29
CA ALA A 329 -16.16 -50.56 -17.35
C ALA A 329 -15.81 -51.90 -16.71
N ALA A 330 -16.41 -52.27 -15.58
CA ALA A 330 -16.22 -53.58 -14.93
C ALA A 330 -16.58 -54.71 -15.87
N THR A 331 -17.77 -54.64 -16.47
CA THR A 331 -18.23 -55.63 -17.47
C THR A 331 -17.29 -55.72 -18.68
N LEU A 332 -16.84 -54.61 -19.22
CA LEU A 332 -15.87 -54.57 -20.33
C LEU A 332 -14.50 -55.12 -19.95
N ILE A 333 -14.02 -54.86 -18.72
CA ILE A 333 -12.75 -55.39 -18.22
C ILE A 333 -12.84 -56.92 -18.07
N ASP A 334 -13.95 -57.47 -17.61
CA ASP A 334 -14.10 -58.90 -17.47
C ASP A 334 -14.16 -59.58 -18.85
N ALA A 335 -14.81 -58.99 -19.84
CA ALA A 335 -14.74 -59.43 -21.21
C ALA A 335 -13.29 -59.37 -21.77
N CYS A 336 -12.58 -58.30 -21.56
CA CYS A 336 -11.18 -58.15 -21.98
C CYS A 336 -10.22 -59.13 -21.30
N LYS A 337 -10.44 -59.47 -20.01
CA LYS A 337 -9.66 -60.51 -19.33
C LYS A 337 -9.76 -61.89 -19.99
N VAL A 338 -10.97 -62.25 -20.48
CA VAL A 338 -11.14 -63.48 -21.25
C VAL A 338 -10.40 -63.47 -22.58
N VAL A 339 -10.35 -62.30 -23.28
CA VAL A 339 -9.59 -62.15 -24.54
C VAL A 339 -8.09 -62.26 -24.31
N LEU A 340 -7.60 -61.81 -23.12
CA LEU A 340 -6.18 -61.85 -22.78
C LEU A 340 -5.74 -63.14 -22.09
N ASP A 341 -6.64 -64.11 -21.94
CA ASP A 341 -6.31 -65.48 -21.36
C ASP A 341 -5.62 -66.33 -22.41
N ASN A 342 -4.31 -66.44 -22.35
CA ASN A 342 -3.47 -67.21 -23.27
C ASN A 342 -3.73 -68.76 -23.27
N ASN A 343 -4.53 -69.27 -22.34
CA ASN A 343 -4.87 -70.67 -22.24
C ASN A 343 -6.13 -71.04 -23.09
N LEU A 344 -6.77 -70.09 -23.72
CA LEU A 344 -7.96 -70.29 -24.53
C LEU A 344 -7.59 -70.21 -26.02
N THR A 345 -8.21 -71.11 -26.83
CA THR A 345 -8.12 -71.01 -28.26
C THR A 345 -9.09 -69.95 -28.82
N ASP A 346 -8.80 -69.35 -30.00
CA ASP A 346 -9.59 -68.29 -30.62
C ASP A 346 -11.10 -68.69 -30.77
N HIS A 347 -11.40 -69.94 -30.98
CA HIS A 347 -12.80 -70.45 -31.08
C HIS A 347 -13.50 -70.48 -29.71
N GLU A 348 -12.81 -70.63 -28.64
CA GLU A 348 -13.37 -70.73 -27.27
C GLU A 348 -13.59 -69.34 -26.64
N VAL A 349 -12.79 -68.32 -27.01
CA VAL A 349 -12.84 -66.96 -26.47
C VAL A 349 -14.23 -66.34 -26.54
N ARG A 350 -14.89 -66.40 -27.69
CA ARG A 350 -16.22 -65.78 -27.89
C ARG A 350 -17.29 -66.46 -27.05
N SER A 351 -17.29 -67.80 -26.98
CA SER A 351 -18.21 -68.57 -26.11
C SER A 351 -17.97 -68.28 -24.64
N LYS A 352 -16.69 -68.18 -24.25
CA LYS A 352 -16.29 -67.88 -22.87
C LYS A 352 -16.69 -66.46 -22.42
N ILE A 353 -16.54 -65.47 -23.34
CA ILE A 353 -17.00 -64.09 -23.07
C ILE A 353 -18.51 -64.07 -22.76
N PHE A 354 -19.31 -64.71 -23.63
CA PHE A 354 -20.77 -64.72 -23.47
C PHE A 354 -21.24 -65.53 -22.26
N ASN A 355 -20.49 -66.57 -21.87
CA ASN A 355 -20.78 -67.29 -20.62
C ASN A 355 -20.35 -66.54 -19.35
N THR A 356 -19.33 -65.69 -19.45
CA THR A 356 -18.80 -64.95 -18.28
C THR A 356 -19.56 -63.63 -18.03
N VAL A 357 -19.89 -62.91 -19.10
CA VAL A 357 -20.46 -61.56 -19.01
C VAL A 357 -21.91 -61.52 -19.51
N GLY A 358 -22.32 -62.42 -20.38
CA GLY A 358 -23.60 -62.35 -21.12
C GLY A 358 -23.53 -61.48 -22.38
N TYR A 359 -24.18 -61.94 -23.44
CA TYR A 359 -24.17 -61.20 -24.73
C TYR A 359 -24.90 -59.86 -24.63
N GLU A 360 -26.10 -59.87 -24.02
CA GLU A 360 -26.92 -58.65 -23.88
C GLU A 360 -26.30 -57.66 -22.91
N GLU A 361 -25.73 -58.14 -21.81
CA GLU A 361 -25.05 -57.30 -20.82
C GLU A 361 -23.82 -56.64 -21.41
N LEU A 362 -23.08 -57.32 -22.31
CA LEU A 362 -21.92 -56.72 -23.00
C LEU A 362 -22.38 -55.65 -24.01
N ILE A 363 -23.47 -55.86 -24.74
CA ILE A 363 -24.03 -54.81 -25.64
C ILE A 363 -24.49 -53.60 -24.85
N ILE A 364 -25.14 -53.84 -23.69
CA ILE A 364 -25.57 -52.75 -22.83
C ILE A 364 -24.34 -51.98 -22.34
N ALA A 365 -23.33 -52.65 -21.84
CA ALA A 365 -22.09 -52.05 -21.35
C ALA A 365 -21.35 -51.24 -22.43
N VAL A 366 -21.26 -51.76 -23.66
CA VAL A 366 -20.65 -51.05 -24.80
C VAL A 366 -21.47 -49.80 -25.18
N THR A 367 -22.80 -49.96 -25.17
CA THR A 367 -23.73 -48.88 -25.54
C THR A 367 -23.71 -47.77 -24.48
N GLU A 368 -23.73 -48.16 -23.21
CA GLU A 368 -23.60 -47.22 -22.09
C GLU A 368 -22.23 -46.52 -22.07
N ALA A 369 -21.13 -47.26 -22.23
CA ALA A 369 -19.82 -46.67 -22.31
C ALA A 369 -19.72 -45.68 -23.47
N ASN A 370 -20.20 -45.99 -24.66
CA ASN A 370 -20.23 -45.08 -25.80
C ASN A 370 -21.09 -43.85 -25.56
N ALA A 371 -22.24 -44.00 -24.87
CA ALA A 371 -23.12 -42.86 -24.53
C ALA A 371 -22.52 -41.97 -23.45
N LEU A 372 -21.71 -42.53 -22.55
CA LEU A 372 -21.09 -41.80 -21.41
C LEU A 372 -19.73 -41.16 -21.77
N ILE A 373 -19.04 -41.66 -22.80
CA ILE A 373 -17.79 -41.08 -23.32
C ILE A 373 -18.13 -39.74 -23.95
N GLN A 374 -17.82 -38.68 -23.22
CA GLN A 374 -17.94 -37.31 -23.72
C GLN A 374 -16.57 -36.78 -24.17
N PRO A 375 -16.48 -36.09 -25.31
CA PRO A 375 -15.25 -35.41 -25.71
C PRO A 375 -14.88 -34.35 -24.63
N PRO A 376 -13.57 -34.13 -24.41
CA PRO A 376 -13.13 -33.15 -23.40
C PRO A 376 -13.72 -31.77 -23.71
N ASP A 377 -14.46 -31.18 -22.76
CA ASP A 377 -15.01 -29.83 -22.85
C ASP A 377 -14.25 -28.91 -21.87
N ASP A 378 -13.13 -28.37 -22.37
CA ASP A 378 -12.25 -27.52 -21.54
C ASP A 378 -12.80 -26.12 -21.31
N VAL A 379 -13.81 -25.70 -22.11
CA VAL A 379 -14.44 -24.37 -22.02
C VAL A 379 -15.85 -24.42 -21.44
N PHE A 380 -16.36 -25.63 -21.17
CA PHE A 380 -17.68 -25.86 -20.59
C PHE A 380 -18.83 -25.23 -21.41
N TYR A 381 -18.71 -25.21 -22.74
CA TYR A 381 -19.60 -24.49 -23.65
C TYR A 381 -21.05 -24.95 -23.53
N ARG A 382 -21.31 -26.25 -23.41
CA ARG A 382 -22.68 -26.80 -23.24
C ARG A 382 -23.40 -26.22 -22.02
N GLU A 383 -22.66 -25.98 -20.93
CA GLU A 383 -23.20 -25.39 -19.71
C GLU A 383 -23.35 -23.87 -19.80
N LEU A 384 -22.54 -23.20 -20.68
CA LEU A 384 -22.63 -21.77 -20.97
C LEU A 384 -23.80 -21.46 -21.90
N GLU A 385 -24.10 -22.32 -22.84
CA GLU A 385 -25.19 -22.15 -23.80
C GLU A 385 -26.54 -21.97 -23.09
N ASP A 386 -26.80 -22.71 -22.02
CA ASP A 386 -27.96 -22.52 -21.14
C ASP A 386 -28.08 -21.09 -20.55
N LYS A 387 -27.02 -20.28 -20.62
CA LYS A 387 -26.94 -18.90 -20.09
C LYS A 387 -26.98 -17.82 -21.19
N GLU A 388 -27.23 -18.19 -22.44
CA GLU A 388 -27.29 -17.27 -23.57
C GLU A 388 -28.22 -16.08 -23.30
N GLN A 389 -29.42 -16.33 -22.74
CA GLN A 389 -30.37 -15.27 -22.42
C GLN A 389 -29.83 -14.26 -21.39
N THR A 390 -29.02 -14.73 -20.44
CA THR A 390 -28.36 -13.84 -19.46
C THR A 390 -27.42 -12.85 -20.16
N VAL A 391 -26.65 -13.33 -21.17
CA VAL A 391 -25.72 -12.53 -21.93
C VAL A 391 -26.47 -11.58 -22.89
N LYS A 392 -27.50 -12.05 -23.58
CA LYS A 392 -28.36 -11.22 -24.47
C LYS A 392 -28.97 -10.03 -23.73
N ASN A 393 -29.26 -10.13 -22.46
CA ASN A 393 -29.84 -9.04 -21.68
C ASN A 393 -28.91 -7.84 -21.47
N PHE A 394 -27.58 -8.03 -21.35
CA PHE A 394 -26.67 -6.93 -21.07
C PHE A 394 -25.73 -6.58 -22.23
N LEU A 395 -25.42 -7.54 -23.11
CA LEU A 395 -24.42 -7.35 -24.16
C LEU A 395 -24.70 -6.15 -25.11
N PRO A 396 -25.92 -5.93 -25.59
CA PRO A 396 -26.20 -4.78 -26.46
C PRO A 396 -25.94 -3.44 -25.78
N ALA A 397 -26.31 -3.31 -24.51
CA ALA A 397 -26.05 -2.11 -23.72
C ALA A 397 -24.55 -1.93 -23.44
N LEU A 398 -23.83 -3.02 -23.13
CA LEU A 398 -22.38 -3.00 -22.93
C LEU A 398 -21.66 -2.48 -24.18
N LEU A 399 -21.95 -3.04 -25.35
CA LEU A 399 -21.35 -2.66 -26.62
C LEU A 399 -21.65 -1.21 -27.06
N ARG A 400 -22.80 -0.69 -26.65
CA ARG A 400 -23.20 0.70 -26.94
C ARG A 400 -22.48 1.69 -26.03
N VAL A 401 -22.39 1.38 -24.71
CA VAL A 401 -22.04 2.34 -23.67
C VAL A 401 -20.55 2.33 -23.38
N ILE A 402 -19.91 1.15 -23.30
CA ILE A 402 -18.48 1.06 -22.95
C ILE A 402 -17.63 1.14 -24.24
N HIS A 403 -16.68 2.06 -24.20
CA HIS A 403 -15.67 2.21 -25.26
C HIS A 403 -14.34 1.68 -24.69
N PHE A 404 -13.93 0.52 -25.19
CA PHE A 404 -12.67 -0.08 -24.81
C PHE A 404 -11.54 0.44 -25.69
N ASP A 405 -10.40 0.74 -25.07
CA ASP A 405 -9.12 0.92 -25.73
C ASP A 405 -8.18 -0.21 -25.27
N GLY A 406 -7.07 -0.41 -25.95
CA GLY A 406 -6.21 -1.55 -25.64
C GLY A 406 -4.82 -1.48 -26.27
N ASN A 407 -3.91 -2.25 -25.66
CA ASN A 407 -2.60 -2.51 -26.24
C ASN A 407 -2.69 -3.48 -27.43
N GLU A 408 -1.54 -3.86 -28.02
CA GLU A 408 -1.49 -4.81 -29.15
C GLU A 408 -2.20 -6.15 -28.84
N ALA A 409 -2.12 -6.65 -27.61
CA ALA A 409 -2.80 -7.89 -27.20
C ALA A 409 -4.32 -7.70 -27.06
N GLY A 410 -4.79 -6.50 -26.80
CA GLY A 410 -6.21 -6.13 -26.71
C GLY A 410 -6.89 -5.90 -28.05
N LYS A 411 -6.14 -5.51 -29.11
CA LYS A 411 -6.69 -5.17 -30.43
C LYS A 411 -7.62 -6.22 -31.04
N PRO A 412 -7.28 -7.53 -31.02
CA PRO A 412 -8.18 -8.54 -31.60
C PRO A 412 -9.54 -8.63 -30.89
N ILE A 413 -9.56 -8.32 -29.57
CA ILE A 413 -10.79 -8.34 -28.79
C ILE A 413 -11.63 -7.11 -29.12
N ILE A 414 -11.02 -5.93 -29.27
CA ILE A 414 -11.70 -4.70 -29.69
C ILE A 414 -12.37 -4.93 -31.06
N GLN A 415 -11.63 -5.47 -32.03
CA GLN A 415 -12.16 -5.80 -33.36
C GLN A 415 -13.38 -6.74 -33.28
N ALA A 416 -13.34 -7.74 -32.39
CA ALA A 416 -14.45 -8.65 -32.18
C ALA A 416 -15.66 -7.95 -31.53
N LEU A 417 -15.43 -7.06 -30.53
CA LEU A 417 -16.50 -6.27 -29.91
C LEU A 417 -17.16 -5.30 -30.92
N ASP A 418 -16.35 -4.65 -31.74
CA ASP A 418 -16.84 -3.77 -32.83
C ASP A 418 -17.64 -4.55 -33.87
N TRP A 419 -17.20 -5.76 -34.25
CA TRP A 419 -17.95 -6.65 -35.11
C TRP A 419 -19.30 -7.04 -34.49
N LEU A 420 -19.32 -7.38 -33.20
CA LEU A 420 -20.58 -7.68 -32.47
C LEU A 420 -21.52 -6.48 -32.40
N LYS A 421 -20.97 -5.26 -32.35
CA LYS A 421 -21.72 -3.99 -32.33
C LYS A 421 -22.29 -3.64 -33.70
N SER A 422 -21.48 -3.81 -34.74
CA SER A 422 -21.89 -3.57 -36.11
C SER A 422 -22.73 -4.76 -36.60
N LYS A 423 -23.89 -4.52 -37.18
CA LYS A 423 -24.65 -5.56 -37.90
C LYS A 423 -23.99 -5.91 -39.26
N SER A 424 -22.67 -5.88 -39.34
CA SER A 424 -21.87 -6.07 -40.53
C SER A 424 -22.05 -7.48 -41.10
N LYS A 425 -22.11 -7.57 -42.44
CA LYS A 425 -22.07 -8.85 -43.18
C LYS A 425 -20.63 -9.38 -43.33
N LYS A 426 -19.59 -8.66 -42.83
CA LYS A 426 -18.20 -9.14 -42.88
C LYS A 426 -18.04 -10.34 -41.95
N GLU A 427 -17.16 -11.26 -42.30
CA GLU A 427 -16.81 -12.40 -41.46
C GLU A 427 -16.20 -11.97 -40.14
N ALA A 428 -16.52 -12.72 -39.05
CA ALA A 428 -15.98 -12.48 -37.74
C ALA A 428 -14.47 -12.80 -37.69
N SER A 429 -13.66 -11.95 -37.08
CA SER A 429 -12.23 -12.22 -36.93
C SER A 429 -12.00 -13.45 -36.04
N MET A 430 -11.28 -14.45 -36.56
CA MET A 430 -10.91 -15.67 -35.83
C MET A 430 -9.62 -15.53 -35.06
N ALA A 431 -8.94 -14.37 -35.11
CA ALA A 431 -7.64 -14.15 -34.48
C ALA A 431 -7.62 -14.34 -32.92
N LEU A 432 -8.76 -14.09 -32.26
CA LEU A 432 -8.91 -14.28 -30.82
C LEU A 432 -9.32 -15.71 -30.42
N VAL A 433 -9.78 -16.53 -31.39
CA VAL A 433 -10.36 -17.84 -31.10
C VAL A 433 -9.26 -18.87 -30.86
N SER A 434 -9.14 -19.35 -29.61
CA SER A 434 -8.17 -20.39 -29.25
C SER A 434 -8.56 -21.76 -29.79
N LYS A 435 -7.61 -22.70 -29.86
CA LYS A 435 -7.87 -24.09 -30.30
C LYS A 435 -9.01 -24.73 -29.53
N THR A 436 -9.16 -24.44 -28.23
CA THR A 436 -10.23 -24.96 -27.39
C THR A 436 -11.62 -24.41 -27.76
N TRP A 437 -11.70 -23.14 -28.16
CA TRP A 437 -12.93 -22.50 -28.57
C TRP A 437 -13.30 -22.79 -30.03
N LYS A 438 -12.28 -23.08 -30.88
CA LYS A 438 -12.48 -23.24 -32.33
C LYS A 438 -13.54 -24.30 -32.67
N ARG A 439 -13.54 -25.42 -31.94
CA ARG A 439 -14.49 -26.56 -32.17
C ARG A 439 -15.95 -26.25 -31.83
N TYR A 440 -16.20 -25.13 -31.11
CA TYR A 440 -17.57 -24.67 -30.80
C TYR A 440 -17.98 -23.46 -31.61
N VAL A 441 -17.02 -22.64 -32.03
CA VAL A 441 -17.24 -21.48 -32.88
C VAL A 441 -17.45 -21.89 -34.34
N LEU A 442 -16.76 -22.95 -34.77
CA LEU A 442 -16.97 -23.61 -36.03
C LEU A 442 -17.42 -25.04 -35.75
N ASP A 443 -18.58 -25.43 -36.29
CA ASP A 443 -19.05 -26.79 -36.19
C ASP A 443 -18.29 -27.76 -37.13
N LYS A 444 -18.70 -29.03 -37.17
CA LYS A 444 -18.06 -30.06 -38.04
C LYS A 444 -18.15 -29.72 -39.53
N GLU A 445 -19.13 -28.91 -39.93
CA GLU A 445 -19.39 -28.46 -41.29
C GLU A 445 -18.82 -27.07 -41.57
N ASN A 446 -17.96 -26.54 -40.66
CA ASN A 446 -17.41 -25.17 -40.65
C ASN A 446 -18.48 -24.06 -40.61
N GLN A 447 -19.69 -24.34 -40.14
CA GLN A 447 -20.70 -23.33 -39.94
C GLN A 447 -20.39 -22.50 -38.68
N PHE A 448 -20.56 -21.18 -38.79
CA PHE A 448 -20.24 -20.24 -37.74
C PHE A 448 -21.33 -20.19 -36.67
N ASN A 449 -20.96 -20.54 -35.40
CA ASN A 449 -21.83 -20.43 -34.25
C ASN A 449 -21.60 -19.09 -33.53
N LYS A 450 -22.53 -18.15 -33.73
CA LYS A 450 -22.45 -16.80 -33.13
C LYS A 450 -22.51 -16.81 -31.62
N THR A 451 -23.30 -17.71 -31.02
CA THR A 451 -23.42 -17.82 -29.53
C THR A 451 -22.11 -18.30 -28.92
N ALA A 452 -21.47 -19.30 -29.48
CA ALA A 452 -20.14 -19.75 -29.04
C ALA A 452 -19.07 -18.64 -29.21
N TYR A 453 -19.14 -17.90 -30.31
CA TYR A 453 -18.24 -16.77 -30.53
C TYR A 453 -18.41 -15.67 -29.48
N ILE A 454 -19.66 -15.32 -29.11
CA ILE A 454 -19.93 -14.34 -28.02
C ILE A 454 -19.32 -14.80 -26.71
N PHE A 455 -19.47 -16.05 -26.30
CA PHE A 455 -18.86 -16.56 -25.08
C PHE A 455 -17.34 -16.56 -25.14
N CYS A 456 -16.76 -16.91 -26.30
CA CYS A 456 -15.32 -16.80 -26.54
C CYS A 456 -14.83 -15.36 -26.37
N VAL A 457 -15.50 -14.36 -26.94
CA VAL A 457 -15.17 -12.95 -26.81
C VAL A 457 -15.27 -12.51 -25.34
N LEU A 458 -16.31 -12.91 -24.61
CA LEU A 458 -16.50 -12.56 -23.19
C LEU A 458 -15.44 -13.21 -22.27
N ASP A 459 -15.01 -14.44 -22.57
CA ASP A 459 -13.90 -15.10 -21.86
C ASP A 459 -12.60 -14.33 -22.05
N LYS A 460 -12.27 -13.98 -23.31
CA LYS A 460 -11.08 -13.19 -23.62
C LYS A 460 -11.15 -11.76 -23.06
N LEU A 461 -12.31 -11.12 -23.10
CA LEU A 461 -12.56 -9.81 -22.51
C LEU A 461 -12.28 -9.81 -21.00
N GLN A 462 -12.78 -10.82 -20.28
CA GLN A 462 -12.54 -10.95 -18.83
C GLN A 462 -11.04 -11.07 -18.52
N GLY A 463 -10.33 -11.93 -19.26
CA GLY A 463 -8.89 -12.09 -19.13
C GLY A 463 -8.13 -10.79 -19.42
N ALA A 464 -8.46 -10.12 -20.50
CA ALA A 464 -7.81 -8.87 -20.92
C ALA A 464 -8.04 -7.70 -19.92
N LEU A 465 -9.25 -7.58 -19.35
CA LEU A 465 -9.54 -6.60 -18.32
C LEU A 465 -8.72 -6.86 -17.03
N LYS A 466 -8.56 -8.14 -16.66
CA LYS A 466 -7.72 -8.50 -15.49
C LYS A 466 -6.25 -8.15 -15.72
N ARG A 467 -5.72 -8.35 -16.93
CA ARG A 467 -4.32 -8.03 -17.31
C ARG A 467 -4.09 -6.57 -17.66
N ARG A 468 -5.14 -5.76 -17.81
CA ARG A 468 -5.07 -4.39 -18.36
C ARG A 468 -4.55 -4.35 -19.80
N ASP A 469 -4.84 -5.37 -20.60
CA ASP A 469 -4.68 -5.34 -22.06
C ASP A 469 -5.80 -4.51 -22.71
N LEU A 470 -6.96 -4.49 -22.05
CA LEU A 470 -8.07 -3.59 -22.34
C LEU A 470 -8.30 -2.64 -21.16
N PHE A 471 -8.55 -1.39 -21.46
CA PHE A 471 -8.78 -0.32 -20.52
C PHE A 471 -9.85 0.65 -21.03
N VAL A 472 -10.33 1.53 -20.16
CA VAL A 472 -11.34 2.55 -20.47
C VAL A 472 -10.91 3.90 -19.93
N SER A 473 -11.38 4.97 -20.55
CA SER A 473 -11.14 6.35 -20.11
C SER A 473 -12.45 7.15 -20.15
N PRO A 474 -12.76 7.94 -19.09
CA PRO A 474 -12.06 8.06 -17.80
C PRO A 474 -12.32 6.85 -16.89
N SER A 475 -11.33 6.45 -16.09
CA SER A 475 -11.46 5.39 -15.11
C SER A 475 -10.36 5.50 -14.06
N TRP A 476 -10.64 5.12 -12.83
CA TRP A 476 -9.67 5.04 -11.75
C TRP A 476 -9.06 3.63 -11.64
N ARG A 477 -9.89 2.59 -11.83
CA ARG A 477 -9.49 1.19 -11.65
C ARG A 477 -9.14 0.47 -12.95
N TYR A 478 -9.71 0.89 -14.06
CA TYR A 478 -9.57 0.24 -15.38
C TYR A 478 -8.88 1.13 -16.43
N SER A 479 -8.19 2.19 -16.00
CA SER A 479 -7.29 2.96 -16.85
C SER A 479 -6.05 2.16 -17.23
N ASP A 480 -5.32 2.57 -18.28
CA ASP A 480 -4.02 1.97 -18.61
C ASP A 480 -2.99 2.35 -17.52
N PRO A 481 -2.48 1.37 -16.75
CA PRO A 481 -1.49 1.65 -15.72
C PRO A 481 -0.14 2.12 -16.29
N ARG A 482 0.10 1.93 -17.61
CA ARG A 482 1.32 2.32 -18.32
C ARG A 482 1.25 3.74 -18.88
N ALA A 483 0.07 4.37 -18.89
CA ALA A 483 -0.12 5.68 -19.52
C ALA A 483 0.77 6.80 -18.93
N ASN A 484 1.17 6.65 -17.66
CA ASN A 484 1.99 7.62 -16.96
C ASN A 484 3.47 7.18 -16.80
N LEU A 485 3.91 6.12 -17.49
CA LEU A 485 5.33 5.77 -17.53
C LEU A 485 6.14 6.94 -18.12
N HIS A 486 7.29 7.23 -17.53
CA HIS A 486 8.19 8.21 -18.10
C HIS A 486 8.57 7.84 -19.54
N GLY A 487 8.67 8.81 -20.44
CA GLY A 487 9.00 8.56 -21.84
C GLY A 487 9.67 9.75 -22.51
N GLY A 488 10.32 9.50 -23.65
CA GLY A 488 10.97 10.53 -24.46
C GLY A 488 12.00 11.37 -23.68
N LYS A 489 12.06 12.66 -23.97
CA LYS A 489 13.00 13.59 -23.33
C LYS A 489 12.89 13.66 -21.81
N GLU A 490 11.69 13.43 -21.24
CA GLU A 490 11.52 13.40 -19.78
C GLU A 490 12.26 12.21 -19.16
N TRP A 491 12.19 11.05 -19.81
CA TRP A 491 12.91 9.87 -19.36
C TRP A 491 14.43 10.04 -19.47
N GLU A 492 14.92 10.55 -20.60
CA GLU A 492 16.35 10.81 -20.79
C GLU A 492 16.94 11.72 -19.72
N ALA A 493 16.19 12.76 -19.32
CA ALA A 493 16.62 13.72 -18.30
C ALA A 493 16.64 13.10 -16.88
N ILE A 494 15.70 12.22 -16.55
CA ILE A 494 15.56 11.69 -15.18
C ILE A 494 16.29 10.35 -14.96
N ARG A 495 16.57 9.61 -16.03
CA ARG A 495 17.23 8.31 -15.99
C ARG A 495 18.54 8.29 -15.16
N PRO A 496 19.48 9.25 -15.32
CA PRO A 496 20.72 9.24 -14.52
C PRO A 496 20.46 9.43 -13.02
N VAL A 497 19.44 10.23 -12.66
CA VAL A 497 19.05 10.45 -11.26
C VAL A 497 18.46 9.17 -10.67
N ILE A 498 17.59 8.48 -11.40
CA ILE A 498 17.02 7.19 -11.00
C ILE A 498 18.11 6.14 -10.82
N CYS A 499 19.00 5.98 -11.81
CA CYS A 499 20.08 5.01 -11.73
C CYS A 499 20.95 5.24 -10.49
N ARG A 500 21.31 6.49 -10.20
CA ARG A 500 22.05 6.85 -8.98
C ARG A 500 21.26 6.53 -7.71
N SER A 501 19.98 6.87 -7.66
CA SER A 501 19.14 6.68 -6.46
C SER A 501 18.86 5.22 -6.13
N LEU A 502 18.95 4.32 -7.11
CA LEU A 502 18.70 2.90 -6.98
C LEU A 502 19.98 2.05 -7.06
N ASN A 503 21.13 2.70 -7.20
CA ASN A 503 22.44 2.04 -7.41
C ASN A 503 22.42 1.10 -8.62
N LEU A 504 21.78 1.55 -9.72
CA LEU A 504 21.72 0.82 -10.99
C LEU A 504 22.61 1.51 -12.03
N THR A 505 23.09 0.74 -12.99
CA THR A 505 23.89 1.27 -14.10
C THR A 505 23.04 1.55 -15.34
N ASN A 506 23.43 2.54 -16.14
CA ASN A 506 22.77 2.80 -17.43
C ASN A 506 22.89 1.61 -18.38
N GLU A 507 24.04 0.95 -18.39
CA GLU A 507 24.32 -0.26 -19.17
C GLU A 507 24.13 -1.50 -18.31
N PRO A 508 23.53 -2.58 -18.84
CA PRO A 508 23.19 -3.76 -18.06
C PRO A 508 24.40 -4.58 -17.63
N HIS A 509 25.47 -4.60 -18.42
CA HIS A 509 26.57 -5.55 -18.27
C HIS A 509 27.28 -5.45 -16.91
N GLY A 510 27.59 -4.23 -16.44
CA GLY A 510 28.26 -4.04 -15.15
C GLY A 510 27.42 -4.55 -13.98
N TYR A 511 26.16 -4.11 -13.91
CA TYR A 511 25.22 -4.52 -12.87
C TYR A 511 24.95 -6.04 -12.87
N LEU A 512 24.73 -6.61 -14.07
CA LEU A 512 24.46 -8.03 -14.19
C LEU A 512 25.67 -8.88 -13.82
N GLN A 513 26.90 -8.44 -14.16
CA GLN A 513 28.10 -9.17 -13.79
C GLN A 513 28.34 -9.20 -12.27
N GLU A 514 28.14 -8.06 -11.59
CA GLU A 514 28.21 -8.01 -10.12
C GLU A 514 27.17 -8.95 -9.49
N PHE A 515 25.96 -8.95 -10.05
CA PHE A 515 24.87 -9.76 -9.54
C PHE A 515 25.06 -11.27 -9.79
N VAL A 516 25.67 -11.63 -10.92
CA VAL A 516 26.06 -13.02 -11.21
C VAL A 516 27.19 -13.46 -10.28
N ASN A 517 28.16 -12.60 -10.02
CA ASN A 517 29.25 -12.90 -9.08
C ASN A 517 28.68 -13.12 -7.65
N GLU A 518 27.73 -12.28 -7.19
CA GLU A 518 27.07 -12.48 -5.91
C GLU A 518 26.38 -13.87 -5.81
N LEU A 519 25.74 -14.31 -6.89
CA LEU A 519 25.11 -15.64 -6.94
C LEU A 519 26.17 -16.77 -6.86
N ASP A 520 27.23 -16.65 -7.65
CA ASP A 520 28.30 -17.66 -7.72
C ASP A 520 29.05 -17.78 -6.39
N ASP A 521 29.38 -16.64 -5.77
CA ASP A 521 30.03 -16.58 -4.46
C ASP A 521 29.14 -17.18 -3.37
N THR A 522 27.82 -16.91 -3.43
CA THR A 522 26.84 -17.47 -2.49
C THR A 522 26.79 -19.02 -2.64
N TYR A 523 26.76 -19.54 -3.86
CA TYR A 523 26.80 -20.97 -4.10
C TYR A 523 28.08 -21.61 -3.53
N LYS A 524 29.23 -21.00 -3.80
CA LYS A 524 30.54 -21.48 -3.31
C LYS A 524 30.61 -21.49 -1.79
N LEU A 525 30.11 -20.43 -1.15
CA LEU A 525 30.05 -20.30 0.31
C LEU A 525 29.20 -21.43 0.92
N VAL A 526 28.00 -21.64 0.38
CA VAL A 526 27.08 -22.66 0.89
C VAL A 526 27.61 -24.06 0.62
N ALA A 527 28.17 -24.31 -0.56
CA ALA A 527 28.78 -25.58 -0.91
C ALA A 527 29.95 -25.96 0.03
N LYS A 528 30.83 -25.00 0.32
CA LYS A 528 31.96 -25.17 1.26
C LYS A 528 31.52 -25.55 2.67
N ASN A 529 30.40 -24.99 3.13
CA ASN A 529 29.90 -25.20 4.49
C ASN A 529 28.82 -26.27 4.57
N PHE A 530 28.47 -26.93 3.47
CA PHE A 530 27.31 -27.86 3.41
C PHE A 530 27.46 -28.99 4.41
N ASP A 531 28.61 -29.66 4.48
CA ASP A 531 28.86 -30.81 5.35
C ASP A 531 28.96 -30.45 6.83
N ASN A 532 29.24 -29.18 7.13
CA ASN A 532 29.30 -28.65 8.49
C ASN A 532 27.96 -28.07 8.98
N ASN A 533 26.95 -28.00 8.13
CA ASN A 533 25.67 -27.45 8.47
C ASN A 533 24.70 -28.56 8.98
N PRO A 534 24.41 -28.63 10.26
CA PRO A 534 23.56 -29.67 10.84
C PRO A 534 22.08 -29.59 10.44
N PHE A 535 21.68 -28.49 9.82
CA PHE A 535 20.28 -28.24 9.50
C PHE A 535 19.90 -28.71 8.10
N ILE A 536 20.84 -29.08 7.24
CA ILE A 536 20.60 -29.49 5.85
C ILE A 536 21.19 -30.85 5.56
N ARG A 537 20.44 -31.68 4.81
CA ARG A 537 20.92 -32.97 4.30
C ARG A 537 20.14 -33.34 3.04
N PHE A 538 20.71 -34.26 2.26
CA PHE A 538 19.96 -34.90 1.19
C PHE A 538 19.44 -36.25 1.67
N ASP A 539 18.13 -36.47 1.46
CA ASP A 539 17.47 -37.76 1.71
C ASP A 539 16.88 -38.31 0.41
N LEU A 540 16.86 -39.64 0.27
CA LEU A 540 16.30 -40.30 -0.88
C LEU A 540 14.77 -40.46 -0.70
N ILE A 541 14.00 -39.64 -1.36
CA ILE A 541 12.53 -39.68 -1.30
C ILE A 541 11.99 -40.17 -2.66
N LYS A 542 11.28 -41.28 -2.67
CA LYS A 542 10.74 -41.90 -3.91
C LYS A 542 11.77 -42.08 -5.04
N GLY A 543 13.01 -42.34 -4.69
CA GLY A 543 14.10 -42.54 -5.65
C GLY A 543 14.76 -41.25 -6.17
N ASN A 544 14.37 -40.10 -5.68
CA ASN A 544 15.04 -38.82 -5.96
C ASN A 544 15.73 -38.27 -4.72
N GLU A 545 16.91 -37.70 -4.90
CA GLU A 545 17.60 -36.96 -3.84
C GLU A 545 16.90 -35.60 -3.64
N GLU A 546 16.30 -35.41 -2.47
CA GLU A 546 15.61 -34.16 -2.09
C GLU A 546 16.35 -33.48 -0.93
N LEU A 547 16.44 -32.17 -0.98
CA LEU A 547 17.01 -31.35 0.08
C LEU A 547 16.04 -31.27 1.25
N ILE A 548 16.44 -31.74 2.40
CA ILE A 548 15.70 -31.62 3.66
C ILE A 548 16.32 -30.52 4.50
N LEU A 549 15.49 -29.57 4.92
CA LEU A 549 15.84 -28.55 5.89
C LEU A 549 15.18 -28.88 7.23
N THR A 550 16.00 -29.05 8.27
CA THR A 550 15.49 -29.29 9.63
C THR A 550 14.69 -28.09 10.13
N GLN A 551 13.54 -28.36 10.72
CA GLN A 551 12.73 -27.31 11.35
C GLN A 551 13.51 -26.64 12.49
N LEU A 552 13.27 -25.34 12.67
CA LEU A 552 13.84 -24.61 13.79
C LEU A 552 13.18 -25.05 15.10
N ASP A 553 13.99 -25.35 16.08
CA ASP A 553 13.51 -25.58 17.44
C ASP A 553 12.90 -24.28 18.00
N LYS A 554 11.95 -24.44 18.93
CA LYS A 554 11.42 -23.30 19.68
C LYS A 554 12.60 -22.62 20.42
N LEU A 555 12.63 -21.29 20.36
CA LEU A 555 13.53 -20.55 21.25
C LEU A 555 13.13 -20.82 22.69
N ASP A 556 14.11 -21.20 23.49
CA ASP A 556 13.92 -21.33 24.94
C ASP A 556 13.48 -19.98 25.49
N GLU A 557 12.48 -20.01 26.37
CA GLU A 557 12.11 -18.86 27.19
C GLU A 557 12.84 -18.96 28.53
N PRO A 558 13.97 -18.22 28.71
CA PRO A 558 14.69 -18.20 29.99
C PRO A 558 13.75 -17.78 31.10
N GLU A 559 13.98 -18.26 32.29
CA GLU A 559 13.17 -17.86 33.45
C GLU A 559 13.30 -16.35 33.74
N SER A 560 14.48 -15.77 33.49
CA SER A 560 14.72 -14.33 33.52
C SER A 560 13.77 -13.53 32.64
N LEU A 561 13.52 -13.97 31.39
CA LEU A 561 12.57 -13.33 30.48
C LEU A 561 11.12 -13.43 30.99
N LYS A 562 10.73 -14.59 31.54
CA LYS A 562 9.38 -14.76 32.09
C LYS A 562 9.15 -13.86 33.28
N LEU A 563 10.13 -13.80 34.17
CA LEU A 563 10.10 -12.90 35.35
C LEU A 563 10.03 -11.43 34.90
N LEU A 564 10.93 -10.99 34.03
CA LEU A 564 10.94 -9.61 33.50
C LEU A 564 9.60 -9.26 32.85
N ARG A 565 9.06 -10.15 32.03
CA ARG A 565 7.76 -9.95 31.35
C ARG A 565 6.61 -9.80 32.36
N ASN A 566 6.60 -10.60 33.42
CA ASN A 566 5.58 -10.54 34.46
C ASN A 566 5.72 -9.25 35.31
N GLU A 567 6.93 -8.87 35.69
CA GLU A 567 7.23 -7.65 36.42
C GLU A 567 6.81 -6.40 35.63
N VAL A 568 7.17 -6.32 34.34
CA VAL A 568 6.75 -5.20 33.49
C VAL A 568 5.22 -5.18 33.38
N LYS A 569 4.56 -6.31 33.09
CA LYS A 569 3.09 -6.38 32.94
C LYS A 569 2.35 -5.99 34.23
N SER A 570 2.85 -6.38 35.40
CA SER A 570 2.21 -6.08 36.66
C SER A 570 2.20 -4.59 36.96
N ARG A 571 3.17 -3.85 36.46
CA ARG A 571 3.33 -2.39 36.65
C ARG A 571 2.54 -1.53 35.68
N LEU A 572 2.07 -2.08 34.54
CA LEU A 572 1.31 -1.31 33.57
C LEU A 572 -0.03 -0.83 34.17
N PRO A 573 -0.37 0.47 34.07
CA PRO A 573 -1.65 0.99 34.53
C PRO A 573 -2.84 0.36 33.81
N ARG A 574 -3.95 0.12 34.49
CA ARG A 574 -5.22 -0.24 33.85
C ARG A 574 -5.89 1.01 33.31
N VAL A 575 -6.33 0.97 32.06
CA VAL A 575 -6.81 2.16 31.35
C VAL A 575 -7.91 1.83 30.35
N ASP A 576 -8.84 2.76 30.18
CA ASP A 576 -9.87 2.70 29.13
C ASP A 576 -9.35 3.21 27.78
N LEU A 577 -9.84 2.65 26.65
CA LEU A 577 -9.37 3.02 25.32
C LEU A 577 -9.46 4.53 25.01
N PRO A 578 -10.55 5.26 25.36
CA PRO A 578 -10.64 6.69 25.12
C PRO A 578 -9.50 7.49 25.77
N GLU A 579 -9.13 7.10 27.00
CA GLU A 579 -8.08 7.76 27.74
C GLU A 579 -6.71 7.55 27.09
N VAL A 580 -6.44 6.34 26.59
CA VAL A 580 -5.20 6.05 25.85
C VAL A 580 -5.07 6.92 24.61
N LEU A 581 -6.17 7.06 23.84
CA LEU A 581 -6.15 7.89 22.63
C LEU A 581 -5.89 9.36 22.97
N LEU A 582 -6.57 9.91 23.98
CA LEU A 582 -6.39 11.30 24.41
C LEU A 582 -4.97 11.55 24.95
N GLU A 583 -4.44 10.62 25.74
CA GLU A 583 -3.08 10.72 26.27
C GLU A 583 -2.03 10.74 25.14
N ILE A 584 -2.11 9.81 24.19
CA ILE A 584 -1.18 9.77 23.05
C ILE A 584 -1.41 10.96 22.11
N ALA A 585 -2.66 11.41 21.94
CA ALA A 585 -2.97 12.60 21.17
C ALA A 585 -2.24 13.83 21.75
N LYS A 586 -2.27 13.98 23.05
CA LYS A 586 -1.56 15.08 23.73
C LYS A 586 -0.04 14.98 23.60
N ARG A 587 0.52 13.77 23.71
CA ARG A 587 1.97 13.55 23.64
C ARG A 587 2.55 13.72 22.24
N THR A 588 1.83 13.26 21.24
CA THR A 588 2.32 13.18 19.85
C THR A 588 1.69 14.20 18.91
N ASN A 589 0.57 14.79 19.30
CA ASN A 589 -0.26 15.65 18.45
C ASN A 589 -0.69 15.01 17.13
N PHE A 590 -0.86 13.67 17.09
CA PHE A 590 -1.24 12.95 15.86
C PHE A 590 -2.58 13.41 15.30
N ILE A 591 -3.46 13.93 16.14
CA ILE A 591 -4.78 14.45 15.76
C ILE A 591 -4.68 15.68 14.84
N SER A 592 -3.60 16.45 14.89
CA SER A 592 -3.40 17.62 14.02
C SER A 592 -3.39 17.26 12.52
N ALA A 593 -3.16 16.00 12.17
CA ALA A 593 -3.24 15.51 10.80
C ALA A 593 -4.69 15.39 10.28
N PHE A 594 -5.68 15.33 11.18
CA PHE A 594 -7.09 15.28 10.80
C PHE A 594 -7.59 16.69 10.45
N THR A 595 -7.50 17.02 9.18
CA THR A 595 -7.97 18.31 8.64
C THR A 595 -9.35 18.16 8.05
N HIS A 596 -10.19 19.20 8.19
CA HIS A 596 -11.48 19.25 7.51
C HIS A 596 -11.29 19.17 6.00
N ILE A 597 -12.12 18.37 5.32
CA ILE A 597 -12.00 18.14 3.87
C ILE A 597 -12.04 19.42 3.03
N ASN A 598 -12.64 20.46 3.56
CA ASN A 598 -12.93 21.69 2.85
C ASN A 598 -12.34 22.97 3.49
N GLU A 599 -12.07 22.95 4.79
CA GLU A 599 -11.61 24.10 5.57
C GLU A 599 -10.30 23.73 6.27
N GLY A 600 -9.27 24.57 6.16
CA GLY A 600 -7.96 24.29 6.75
C GLY A 600 -7.98 24.18 8.27
N ASN A 601 -8.93 24.86 8.96
CA ASN A 601 -9.04 24.86 10.41
C ASN A 601 -10.49 24.83 10.84
N ALA A 602 -10.84 23.95 11.79
CA ALA A 602 -12.14 23.96 12.43
C ALA A 602 -12.13 24.91 13.65
N ARG A 603 -13.19 25.68 13.76
CA ARG A 603 -13.47 26.52 14.94
C ARG A 603 -14.20 25.77 16.06
N ALA A 604 -14.17 24.46 16.00
CA ALA A 604 -14.97 23.65 16.90
C ALA A 604 -14.18 23.37 18.19
N VAL A 605 -14.74 23.76 19.31
CA VAL A 605 -14.22 23.46 20.65
C VAL A 605 -14.20 21.94 20.84
N ASP A 606 -13.17 21.42 21.51
CA ASP A 606 -13.01 20.00 21.84
C ASP A 606 -13.10 19.05 20.62
N LEU A 607 -12.60 19.52 19.45
CA LEU A 607 -12.57 18.70 18.24
C LEU A 607 -11.79 17.40 18.43
N GLU A 608 -10.74 17.41 19.22
CA GLU A 608 -9.92 16.28 19.56
C GLU A 608 -10.73 15.13 20.16
N ILE A 609 -11.64 15.44 21.12
CA ILE A 609 -12.54 14.47 21.73
C ILE A 609 -13.45 13.84 20.66
N SER A 610 -14.02 14.68 19.78
CA SER A 610 -14.89 14.19 18.70
C SER A 610 -14.14 13.26 17.73
N ILE A 611 -12.89 13.60 17.36
CA ILE A 611 -12.07 12.76 16.48
C ILE A 611 -11.72 11.44 17.16
N CYS A 612 -11.27 11.45 18.42
CA CYS A 612 -10.99 10.24 19.18
C CYS A 612 -12.22 9.33 19.30
N ALA A 613 -13.40 9.89 19.56
CA ALA A 613 -14.64 9.12 19.64
C ALA A 613 -14.98 8.44 18.30
N VAL A 614 -14.84 9.14 17.19
CA VAL A 614 -15.11 8.56 15.86
C VAL A 614 -14.07 7.52 15.49
N LEU A 615 -12.78 7.76 15.75
CA LEU A 615 -11.73 6.77 15.53
C LEU A 615 -11.98 5.47 16.29
N LEU A 616 -12.38 5.56 17.56
CA LEU A 616 -12.75 4.38 18.36
C LEU A 616 -14.01 3.70 17.84
N ALA A 617 -15.03 4.45 17.44
CA ALA A 617 -16.25 3.90 16.87
C ALA A 617 -15.97 3.05 15.62
N GLN A 618 -15.05 3.53 14.77
CA GLN A 618 -14.59 2.83 13.56
C GLN A 618 -13.69 1.64 13.93
N ALA A 619 -12.67 1.85 14.75
CA ALA A 619 -11.69 0.81 15.11
C ALA A 619 -12.29 -0.34 15.91
N CYS A 620 -13.20 -0.06 16.86
CA CYS A 620 -13.90 -1.07 17.64
C CYS A 620 -15.08 -1.71 16.90
N ASN A 621 -15.44 -1.20 15.71
CA ASN A 621 -16.57 -1.66 14.89
C ASN A 621 -17.94 -1.59 15.60
N THR A 622 -18.08 -0.69 16.58
CA THR A 622 -19.31 -0.52 17.38
C THR A 622 -20.29 0.43 16.74
N GLY A 623 -19.82 1.34 15.88
CA GLY A 623 -20.59 2.48 15.39
C GLY A 623 -20.58 3.63 16.40
N LEU A 624 -21.24 4.75 16.03
CA LEU A 624 -21.16 5.99 16.82
C LEU A 624 -22.04 5.96 18.09
N GLU A 625 -23.11 5.17 18.12
CA GLU A 625 -24.12 5.22 19.18
C GLU A 625 -23.56 5.01 20.61
N PRO A 626 -22.59 4.11 20.88
CA PRO A 626 -22.01 3.96 22.21
C PRO A 626 -21.27 5.20 22.74
N PHE A 627 -20.89 6.11 21.84
CA PHE A 627 -20.12 7.33 22.16
C PHE A 627 -21.00 8.57 22.29
N VAL A 628 -22.28 8.49 21.91
CA VAL A 628 -23.18 9.64 21.94
C VAL A 628 -23.48 10.05 23.37
N ARG A 629 -23.30 11.36 23.65
CA ARG A 629 -23.63 12.03 24.92
C ARG A 629 -24.25 13.38 24.60
N GLU A 630 -25.49 13.59 25.06
CA GLU A 630 -26.22 14.84 24.79
C GLU A 630 -25.74 16.01 25.66
N ASP A 631 -25.19 15.70 26.83
CA ASP A 631 -24.64 16.65 27.81
C ASP A 631 -23.23 17.19 27.40
N ILE A 632 -22.52 16.48 26.52
CA ILE A 632 -21.18 16.87 26.08
C ILE A 632 -21.23 17.34 24.61
N PRO A 633 -21.03 18.65 24.30
CA PRO A 633 -21.13 19.19 22.95
C PRO A 633 -20.27 18.46 21.90
N ALA A 634 -19.07 18.01 22.29
CA ALA A 634 -18.14 17.27 21.45
C ALA A 634 -18.63 15.86 21.07
N LEU A 635 -19.52 15.27 21.87
CA LEU A 635 -20.03 13.90 21.72
C LEU A 635 -21.48 13.84 21.26
N LYS A 636 -22.08 14.98 20.90
CA LYS A 636 -23.43 14.97 20.31
C LYS A 636 -23.45 14.23 18.99
N ARG A 637 -24.52 13.49 18.73
CA ARG A 637 -24.68 12.64 17.56
C ARG A 637 -24.40 13.35 16.23
N ASP A 638 -24.97 14.53 16.03
CA ASP A 638 -24.75 15.32 14.82
C ASP A 638 -23.29 15.76 14.66
N ARG A 639 -22.62 16.05 15.77
CA ARG A 639 -21.21 16.40 15.82
C ARG A 639 -20.33 15.23 15.41
N LEU A 640 -20.56 14.04 15.94
CA LEU A 640 -19.81 12.84 15.62
C LEU A 640 -20.00 12.45 14.14
N ILE A 641 -21.23 12.52 13.63
CA ILE A 641 -21.52 12.29 12.20
C ILE A 641 -20.79 13.32 11.32
N TRP A 642 -20.77 14.59 11.73
CA TRP A 642 -20.07 15.62 10.98
C TRP A 642 -18.56 15.39 10.96
N VAL A 643 -17.94 14.96 12.07
CA VAL A 643 -16.52 14.62 12.14
C VAL A 643 -16.20 13.40 11.29
N ASP A 644 -16.99 12.34 11.39
CA ASP A 644 -16.84 11.13 10.58
C ASP A 644 -16.81 11.44 9.08
N GLN A 645 -17.73 12.28 8.61
CA GLN A 645 -17.85 12.65 7.21
C GLN A 645 -16.75 13.58 6.69
N ASN A 646 -16.20 14.46 7.53
CA ASN A 646 -15.35 15.56 7.07
C ASN A 646 -13.88 15.45 7.51
N TYR A 647 -13.56 14.66 8.52
CA TYR A 647 -12.20 14.55 9.07
C TYR A 647 -11.61 13.15 8.89
N ILE A 648 -12.41 12.08 9.01
CA ILE A 648 -11.94 10.71 8.93
C ILE A 648 -11.92 10.29 7.46
N ARG A 649 -10.73 10.01 6.97
CA ARG A 649 -10.48 9.52 5.61
C ARG A 649 -9.06 8.96 5.49
N ASP A 650 -8.83 8.11 4.54
CA ASP A 650 -7.57 7.42 4.32
C ASP A 650 -6.34 8.35 4.36
N GLU A 651 -6.40 9.52 3.69
CA GLU A 651 -5.25 10.44 3.67
C GLU A 651 -4.95 11.07 5.04
N THR A 652 -5.98 11.36 5.86
CA THR A 652 -5.76 11.92 7.20
C THR A 652 -5.32 10.85 8.18
N ILE A 653 -5.83 9.64 8.04
CA ILE A 653 -5.40 8.47 8.82
C ILE A 653 -3.93 8.16 8.53
N THR A 654 -3.54 8.09 7.26
CA THR A 654 -2.16 7.83 6.83
C THR A 654 -1.19 8.92 7.33
N ALA A 655 -1.58 10.20 7.23
CA ALA A 655 -0.77 11.31 7.73
C ALA A 655 -0.62 11.27 9.25
N SER A 656 -1.68 10.91 9.96
CA SER A 656 -1.70 10.73 11.41
C SER A 656 -0.82 9.55 11.84
N ASN A 657 -0.89 8.45 11.10
CA ASN A 657 -0.04 7.28 11.31
C ASN A 657 1.45 7.61 11.18
N ALA A 658 1.83 8.44 10.21
CA ALA A 658 3.23 8.85 10.05
C ALA A 658 3.77 9.60 11.28
N ILE A 659 2.93 10.39 11.96
CA ILE A 659 3.30 11.08 13.22
C ILE A 659 3.53 10.06 14.34
N LEU A 660 2.65 9.07 14.48
CA LEU A 660 2.79 8.03 15.49
C LEU A 660 4.04 7.17 15.27
N VAL A 661 4.33 6.80 14.02
CA VAL A 661 5.54 6.04 13.69
C VAL A 661 6.80 6.84 14.02
N ALA A 662 6.82 8.14 13.73
CA ALA A 662 7.92 9.01 14.09
C ALA A 662 8.10 9.11 15.62
N ALA A 663 7.00 9.24 16.37
CA ALA A 663 7.04 9.25 17.83
C ALA A 663 7.56 7.91 18.41
N GLN A 664 7.11 6.80 17.86
CA GLN A 664 7.59 5.47 18.27
C GLN A 664 9.09 5.29 18.02
N ASN A 665 9.57 5.77 16.88
CA ASN A 665 10.99 5.71 16.51
C ASN A 665 11.90 6.44 17.51
N GLN A 666 11.38 7.38 18.30
CA GLN A 666 12.13 8.11 19.32
C GLN A 666 12.17 7.39 20.70
N SER A 667 11.36 6.33 20.90
CA SER A 667 11.33 5.57 22.15
C SER A 667 12.59 4.72 22.31
N LYS A 668 13.17 4.69 23.52
CA LYS A 668 14.39 3.91 23.83
C LYS A 668 14.21 2.42 23.51
N LEU A 669 13.08 1.84 23.95
CA LEU A 669 12.79 0.43 23.75
C LEU A 669 12.54 0.11 22.28
N ALA A 670 11.90 1.01 21.52
CA ALA A 670 11.70 0.84 20.08
C ALA A 670 13.03 0.81 19.32
N GLN A 671 13.99 1.63 19.68
CA GLN A 671 15.34 1.62 19.11
C GLN A 671 16.09 0.30 19.40
N LYS A 672 15.90 -0.28 20.59
CA LYS A 672 16.46 -1.60 20.94
C LYS A 672 15.86 -2.74 20.11
N TRP A 673 14.60 -2.65 19.68
CA TRP A 673 13.98 -3.64 18.80
C TRP A 673 14.52 -3.60 17.38
N GLY A 674 15.06 -2.46 16.93
CA GLY A 674 15.72 -2.30 15.63
C GLY A 674 15.60 -0.89 15.07
N GLY A 675 16.39 -0.62 14.02
CA GLY A 675 16.45 0.69 13.35
C GLY A 675 15.30 1.00 12.39
N GLY A 676 14.26 0.16 12.29
CA GLY A 676 13.20 0.34 11.30
C GLY A 676 13.58 -0.12 9.88
N ASP A 677 14.66 -0.88 9.77
CA ASP A 677 15.24 -1.40 8.51
C ASP A 677 14.57 -2.68 8.01
N ILE A 678 13.82 -3.37 8.88
CA ILE A 678 13.08 -4.60 8.57
C ILE A 678 11.58 -4.36 8.68
N ALA A 679 10.84 -4.89 7.72
CA ALA A 679 9.39 -4.93 7.80
C ALA A 679 8.84 -6.28 7.32
N SER A 680 7.68 -6.67 7.86
CA SER A 680 6.92 -7.83 7.38
C SER A 680 5.56 -7.41 6.86
N ALA A 681 5.08 -8.15 5.85
CA ALA A 681 3.75 -7.91 5.28
C ALA A 681 2.92 -9.19 5.34
N ASP A 682 1.71 -9.07 5.89
CA ASP A 682 0.73 -10.16 5.96
C ASP A 682 -0.70 -9.62 5.99
N GLY A 683 -1.66 -10.48 5.66
CA GLY A 683 -3.07 -10.15 5.51
C GLY A 683 -3.98 -10.73 6.59
N MET A 684 -4.67 -9.87 7.33
CA MET A 684 -5.78 -10.23 8.20
C MET A 684 -7.10 -10.19 7.43
N ARG A 685 -7.99 -11.17 7.69
CA ARG A 685 -9.22 -11.36 6.92
C ARG A 685 -10.46 -11.01 7.73
N PHE A 686 -11.38 -10.29 7.07
CA PHE A 686 -12.66 -9.89 7.66
C PHE A 686 -13.82 -10.37 6.81
N VAL A 687 -14.80 -11.00 7.44
CA VAL A 687 -16.07 -11.37 6.79
C VAL A 687 -16.90 -10.12 6.54
N VAL A 688 -17.50 -10.03 5.35
CA VAL A 688 -18.40 -8.93 4.96
C VAL A 688 -19.79 -9.53 4.72
N PRO A 689 -20.67 -9.55 5.73
CA PRO A 689 -22.00 -10.18 5.63
C PRO A 689 -22.99 -9.33 4.81
N VAL A 690 -22.71 -8.03 4.66
CA VAL A 690 -23.54 -7.13 3.87
C VAL A 690 -23.25 -7.27 2.38
N ARG A 691 -24.23 -6.92 1.55
CA ARG A 691 -24.05 -6.89 0.10
C ARG A 691 -23.09 -5.79 -0.29
N SER A 692 -21.98 -6.17 -0.92
CA SER A 692 -20.95 -5.28 -1.42
C SER A 692 -20.36 -5.81 -2.72
N LEU A 693 -19.99 -4.92 -3.65
CA LEU A 693 -19.18 -5.24 -4.81
C LEU A 693 -17.70 -5.41 -4.44
N HIS A 694 -17.29 -4.80 -3.33
CA HIS A 694 -15.90 -4.72 -2.86
C HIS A 694 -15.54 -5.83 -1.87
N SER A 695 -16.27 -6.94 -1.89
CA SER A 695 -15.95 -8.17 -1.18
C SER A 695 -15.97 -9.35 -2.14
N ALA A 696 -15.12 -10.34 -1.91
CA ALA A 696 -15.03 -11.51 -2.77
C ALA A 696 -15.07 -12.81 -1.97
N PRO A 697 -15.59 -13.91 -2.56
CA PRO A 697 -15.58 -15.22 -1.92
C PRO A 697 -14.15 -15.77 -1.86
N ASN A 698 -13.81 -16.39 -0.75
CA ASN A 698 -12.61 -17.21 -0.61
C ASN A 698 -12.96 -18.41 0.28
N PRO A 699 -13.23 -19.60 -0.31
CA PRO A 699 -13.68 -20.77 0.45
C PRO A 699 -12.72 -21.20 1.56
N LYS A 700 -11.42 -20.94 1.40
CA LYS A 700 -10.41 -21.29 2.43
C LYS A 700 -10.61 -20.48 3.72
N TYR A 701 -11.06 -19.20 3.61
CA TYR A 701 -11.10 -18.27 4.74
C TYR A 701 -12.51 -17.83 5.14
N PHE A 702 -13.46 -17.84 4.21
CA PHE A 702 -14.82 -17.32 4.44
C PHE A 702 -15.91 -18.38 4.26
N ASN A 703 -15.53 -19.66 4.08
CA ASN A 703 -16.46 -20.74 3.77
C ASN A 703 -17.36 -20.37 2.58
N GLN A 704 -18.68 -20.28 2.82
CA GLN A 704 -19.66 -19.84 1.80
C GLN A 704 -19.82 -18.31 1.75
N GLY A 705 -19.19 -17.57 2.66
CA GLY A 705 -19.28 -16.12 2.78
C GLY A 705 -18.35 -15.36 1.82
N ARG A 706 -18.34 -14.06 1.97
CA ARG A 706 -17.48 -13.11 1.26
C ARG A 706 -16.74 -12.26 2.27
N GLY A 707 -15.58 -11.76 1.89
CA GLY A 707 -14.81 -10.93 2.77
C GLY A 707 -13.76 -10.07 2.06
N VAL A 708 -12.99 -9.38 2.86
CA VAL A 708 -11.84 -8.57 2.46
C VAL A 708 -10.61 -9.03 3.21
N THR A 709 -9.45 -8.77 2.63
CA THR A 709 -8.16 -8.93 3.31
C THR A 709 -7.61 -7.54 3.59
N TRP A 710 -7.30 -7.28 4.84
CA TRP A 710 -6.58 -6.11 5.30
C TRP A 710 -5.10 -6.46 5.38
N TYR A 711 -4.33 -5.98 4.38
CA TYR A 711 -2.93 -6.32 4.19
C TYR A 711 -2.06 -5.26 4.85
N ASN A 712 -1.22 -5.65 5.80
CA ASN A 712 -0.45 -4.75 6.66
C ASN A 712 1.04 -4.85 6.40
N LEU A 713 1.75 -3.72 6.53
CA LEU A 713 3.20 -3.64 6.59
C LEU A 713 3.62 -3.24 8.01
N LEU A 714 4.31 -4.13 8.72
CA LEU A 714 4.73 -3.97 10.11
C LEU A 714 6.25 -3.84 10.21
N SER A 715 6.75 -2.79 10.88
CA SER A 715 8.18 -2.62 11.14
C SER A 715 8.70 -3.53 12.27
N ASN A 716 10.01 -3.74 12.35
CA ASN A 716 10.67 -4.37 13.49
C ASN A 716 10.54 -3.54 14.79
N GLN A 717 10.22 -2.24 14.70
CA GLN A 717 9.82 -1.38 15.82
C GLN A 717 8.35 -1.58 16.24
N ARG A 718 7.67 -2.59 15.66
CA ARG A 718 6.32 -3.07 16.00
C ARG A 718 5.19 -2.10 15.68
N THR A 719 5.45 -1.10 14.85
CA THR A 719 4.44 -0.17 14.30
C THR A 719 4.02 -0.55 12.90
N GLY A 720 2.71 -0.42 12.61
CA GLY A 720 2.19 -0.53 11.24
C GLY A 720 2.59 0.69 10.42
N LEU A 721 3.32 0.45 9.32
CA LEU A 721 3.79 1.51 8.43
C LEU A 721 2.73 1.91 7.39
N ASN A 722 2.01 0.92 6.88
CA ASN A 722 0.98 1.10 5.86
C ASN A 722 0.04 -0.09 5.85
N ASP A 723 -1.16 0.10 5.33
CA ASP A 723 -2.12 -0.98 5.09
C ASP A 723 -2.94 -0.75 3.83
N VAL A 724 -3.48 -1.82 3.27
CA VAL A 724 -4.33 -1.79 2.07
C VAL A 724 -5.46 -2.80 2.22
N THR A 725 -6.69 -2.37 1.93
CA THR A 725 -7.86 -3.25 1.93
C THR A 725 -8.16 -3.77 0.54
N VAL A 726 -8.23 -5.09 0.40
CA VAL A 726 -8.46 -5.75 -0.89
C VAL A 726 -9.55 -6.82 -0.81
N PRO A 727 -10.31 -7.05 -1.91
CA PRO A 727 -11.24 -8.17 -1.98
C PRO A 727 -10.53 -9.53 -1.79
N GLY A 728 -11.13 -10.44 -1.06
CA GLY A 728 -10.54 -11.67 -0.53
C GLY A 728 -9.96 -12.68 -1.50
N THR A 729 -9.99 -12.45 -2.82
CA THR A 729 -9.43 -13.34 -3.85
C THR A 729 -8.14 -12.82 -4.49
N LEU A 730 -7.69 -11.62 -4.12
CA LEU A 730 -6.48 -11.05 -4.70
C LEU A 730 -5.25 -11.73 -4.07
N ARG A 731 -4.27 -12.08 -4.92
CA ARG A 731 -3.02 -12.69 -4.44
C ARG A 731 -2.13 -11.65 -3.77
N ASP A 732 -1.51 -12.02 -2.67
CA ASP A 732 -0.62 -11.15 -1.88
C ASP A 732 0.53 -10.60 -2.74
N SER A 733 1.08 -11.40 -3.67
CA SER A 733 2.13 -10.97 -4.61
C SER A 733 1.76 -9.79 -5.52
N LEU A 734 0.47 -9.50 -5.71
CA LEU A 734 0.01 -8.36 -6.50
C LEU A 734 -0.07 -7.06 -5.68
N ILE A 735 -0.13 -7.17 -4.35
CA ILE A 735 -0.43 -6.06 -3.44
C ILE A 735 0.84 -5.61 -2.71
N LEU A 736 1.72 -6.57 -2.41
CA LEU A 736 2.91 -6.38 -1.58
C LEU A 736 3.74 -5.17 -2.02
N LEU A 737 4.00 -5.03 -3.31
CA LEU A 737 4.77 -3.90 -3.83
C LEU A 737 4.09 -2.56 -3.57
N GLY A 738 2.74 -2.51 -3.71
CA GLY A 738 1.96 -1.31 -3.43
C GLY A 738 2.06 -0.89 -1.96
N VAL A 739 1.84 -1.82 -1.03
CA VAL A 739 1.89 -1.49 0.40
C VAL A 739 3.27 -1.00 0.85
N VAL A 740 4.35 -1.48 0.22
CA VAL A 740 5.72 -1.04 0.51
C VAL A 740 6.02 0.33 -0.10
N LEU A 741 5.65 0.57 -1.37
CA LEU A 741 5.99 1.82 -2.06
C LEU A 741 5.09 3.01 -1.68
N GLU A 742 3.85 2.75 -1.29
CA GLU A 742 2.86 3.79 -0.99
C GLU A 742 2.88 4.25 0.48
N GLN A 743 3.73 3.66 1.33
CA GLN A 743 3.92 4.07 2.72
C GLN A 743 4.47 5.50 2.81
N GLN A 744 4.03 6.26 3.82
CA GLN A 744 4.36 7.68 3.99
C GLN A 744 5.08 7.99 5.31
N THR A 745 5.58 6.97 6.00
CA THR A 745 6.31 7.13 7.26
C THR A 745 7.78 7.50 7.01
N GLU A 746 8.49 7.92 8.04
CA GLU A 746 9.92 8.22 7.94
C GLU A 746 10.80 6.97 7.91
N LEU A 747 10.29 5.84 8.45
CA LEU A 747 11.01 4.57 8.42
C LEU A 747 11.09 4.02 7.00
N LYS A 748 12.27 3.57 6.62
CA LYS A 748 12.56 3.08 5.28
C LYS A 748 13.10 1.64 5.38
N PRO A 749 12.22 0.64 5.56
CA PRO A 749 12.66 -0.73 5.61
C PRO A 749 13.35 -1.11 4.28
N THR A 750 14.52 -1.71 4.40
CA THR A 750 15.29 -2.23 3.26
C THR A 750 15.08 -3.73 3.07
N ARG A 751 14.71 -4.45 4.14
CA ARG A 751 14.42 -5.88 4.11
C ARG A 751 12.95 -6.15 4.37
N ILE A 752 12.30 -6.80 3.41
CA ILE A 752 10.86 -7.09 3.45
C ILE A 752 10.63 -8.60 3.58
N MET A 753 9.90 -9.00 4.62
CA MET A 753 9.60 -10.39 4.95
C MET A 753 8.11 -10.69 4.74
N THR A 754 7.78 -11.88 4.27
CA THR A 754 6.40 -12.36 4.08
C THR A 754 6.28 -13.84 4.39
N ASP A 755 5.05 -14.33 4.58
CA ASP A 755 4.79 -15.75 4.55
C ASP A 755 4.85 -16.30 3.11
N THR A 756 4.77 -17.61 2.97
CA THR A 756 4.97 -18.40 1.74
C THR A 756 4.06 -18.04 0.57
N GLY A 757 2.93 -17.38 0.81
CA GLY A 757 1.93 -17.08 -0.23
C GLY A 757 2.24 -15.91 -1.18
N ALA A 758 3.22 -15.08 -0.86
CA ALA A 758 3.41 -13.77 -1.50
C ALA A 758 4.51 -13.73 -2.58
N TYR A 759 5.35 -14.74 -2.74
CA TYR A 759 6.52 -14.65 -3.60
C TYR A 759 6.32 -15.21 -5.02
N SER A 760 6.97 -14.55 -5.98
CA SER A 760 7.14 -15.00 -7.36
C SER A 760 8.46 -14.45 -7.90
N ASP A 761 8.97 -15.01 -9.00
CA ASP A 761 10.22 -14.52 -9.63
C ASP A 761 10.13 -13.01 -9.96
N ILE A 762 8.95 -12.51 -10.40
CA ILE A 762 8.74 -11.09 -10.71
C ILE A 762 8.81 -10.22 -9.44
N VAL A 763 8.29 -10.70 -8.30
CA VAL A 763 8.37 -9.96 -7.03
C VAL A 763 9.82 -9.82 -6.60
N PHE A 764 10.61 -10.89 -6.62
CA PHE A 764 12.04 -10.85 -6.32
C PHE A 764 12.77 -9.84 -7.23
N GLY A 765 12.54 -9.92 -8.56
CA GLY A 765 13.19 -9.02 -9.51
C GLY A 765 12.86 -7.55 -9.30
N LEU A 766 11.61 -7.20 -9.05
CA LEU A 766 11.21 -5.81 -8.79
C LEU A 766 11.75 -5.30 -7.46
N PHE A 767 11.71 -6.11 -6.40
CA PHE A 767 12.24 -5.70 -5.11
C PHE A 767 13.74 -5.43 -5.19
N ARG A 768 14.51 -6.33 -5.83
CA ARG A 768 15.95 -6.15 -6.06
C ARG A 768 16.25 -4.85 -6.82
N LEU A 769 15.55 -4.61 -7.92
CA LEU A 769 15.73 -3.41 -8.76
C LEU A 769 15.33 -2.10 -8.04
N LEU A 770 14.39 -2.17 -7.10
CA LEU A 770 13.97 -1.03 -6.27
C LEU A 770 14.83 -0.82 -5.03
N GLY A 771 15.88 -1.64 -4.84
CA GLY A 771 16.81 -1.54 -3.73
C GLY A 771 16.33 -2.20 -2.43
N TYR A 772 15.35 -3.12 -2.51
CA TYR A 772 14.88 -3.89 -1.37
C TYR A 772 15.44 -5.32 -1.38
N ARG A 773 15.71 -5.86 -0.20
CA ARG A 773 15.98 -7.29 0.00
C ARG A 773 14.69 -8.01 0.35
N PHE A 774 14.16 -8.81 -0.56
CA PHE A 774 12.96 -9.60 -0.32
C PHE A 774 13.30 -10.94 0.35
N SER A 775 12.74 -11.21 1.52
CA SER A 775 13.10 -12.36 2.38
C SER A 775 11.85 -13.12 2.85
N PRO A 776 11.10 -13.78 1.94
CA PRO A 776 9.93 -14.56 2.33
C PRO A 776 10.33 -15.83 3.10
N ARG A 777 9.41 -16.30 3.97
CA ARG A 777 9.52 -17.62 4.56
C ARG A 777 9.39 -18.70 3.48
N LEU A 778 10.24 -19.70 3.52
CA LEU A 778 10.19 -20.87 2.64
C LEU A 778 9.57 -22.05 3.42
N ALA A 779 8.47 -22.61 2.90
CA ALA A 779 7.78 -23.74 3.58
C ALA A 779 8.28 -25.09 3.10
N ASP A 780 8.53 -25.25 1.81
CA ASP A 780 8.92 -26.49 1.17
C ASP A 780 10.08 -26.22 0.19
N LEU A 781 11.21 -26.79 0.48
CA LEU A 781 12.43 -26.67 -0.33
C LEU A 781 12.61 -27.85 -1.31
N GLY A 782 11.91 -28.96 -1.11
CA GLY A 782 12.00 -30.12 -2.00
C GLY A 782 11.59 -29.81 -3.43
N ASP A 783 10.55 -29.00 -3.59
CA ASP A 783 10.07 -28.53 -4.90
C ASP A 783 10.71 -27.22 -5.37
N ALA A 784 11.64 -26.64 -4.62
CA ALA A 784 12.26 -25.37 -4.93
C ALA A 784 13.22 -25.47 -6.12
N ARG A 785 13.10 -24.53 -7.05
CA ARG A 785 13.98 -24.43 -8.23
C ARG A 785 15.12 -23.49 -7.95
N PHE A 786 16.35 -24.05 -7.98
CA PHE A 786 17.58 -23.28 -7.90
C PHE A 786 18.11 -23.03 -9.32
N TRP A 787 18.59 -21.81 -9.54
CA TRP A 787 19.00 -21.34 -10.85
C TRP A 787 20.48 -21.02 -10.84
N ARG A 788 21.18 -21.30 -11.95
CA ARG A 788 22.59 -20.93 -12.21
C ARG A 788 22.69 -20.11 -13.50
N VAL A 789 23.74 -19.34 -13.63
CA VAL A 789 24.02 -18.58 -14.86
C VAL A 789 25.01 -19.37 -15.71
N ASP A 790 26.17 -19.73 -15.17
CA ASP A 790 27.15 -20.56 -15.85
C ASP A 790 26.80 -22.06 -15.72
N PRO A 791 26.51 -22.76 -16.82
CA PRO A 791 26.22 -24.18 -16.81
C PRO A 791 27.42 -25.06 -16.43
N LEU A 792 28.67 -24.53 -16.60
CA LEU A 792 29.91 -25.25 -16.33
C LEU A 792 30.44 -25.07 -14.90
N ALA A 793 29.88 -24.12 -14.14
CA ALA A 793 30.28 -23.88 -12.76
C ALA A 793 30.00 -25.12 -11.90
N ASP A 794 30.96 -25.50 -11.07
CA ASP A 794 30.85 -26.64 -10.14
C ASP A 794 30.57 -26.13 -8.72
N TYR A 795 29.46 -26.56 -8.15
CA TYR A 795 29.01 -26.24 -6.79
C TYR A 795 28.94 -27.50 -5.90
N GLY A 796 29.69 -28.54 -6.23
CA GLY A 796 29.77 -29.78 -5.47
C GLY A 796 28.37 -30.44 -5.28
N LYS A 797 28.02 -30.76 -4.05
CA LYS A 797 26.71 -31.38 -3.72
C LYS A 797 25.50 -30.56 -4.16
N LEU A 798 25.64 -29.25 -4.26
CA LEU A 798 24.54 -28.35 -4.68
C LEU A 798 24.23 -28.43 -6.19
N ASN A 799 25.04 -29.08 -6.99
CA ASN A 799 24.77 -29.34 -8.42
C ASN A 799 23.45 -30.10 -8.62
N ILE A 800 23.06 -30.94 -7.66
CA ILE A 800 21.78 -31.66 -7.66
C ILE A 800 20.60 -30.71 -7.68
N LEU A 801 20.71 -29.56 -7.02
CA LEU A 801 19.66 -28.53 -6.95
C LEU A 801 19.73 -27.55 -8.11
N ALA A 802 20.93 -27.16 -8.51
CA ALA A 802 21.20 -26.10 -9.52
C ALA A 802 20.96 -26.58 -10.97
N LYS A 803 19.80 -27.16 -11.25
CA LYS A 803 19.48 -27.75 -12.57
C LYS A 803 18.97 -26.75 -13.59
N HIS A 804 18.51 -25.58 -13.14
CA HIS A 804 17.88 -24.59 -14.00
C HIS A 804 18.84 -23.47 -14.38
N ARG A 805 18.71 -22.95 -15.62
CA ARG A 805 19.57 -21.88 -16.14
C ARG A 805 18.83 -20.56 -16.24
N VAL A 806 19.46 -19.46 -15.80
CA VAL A 806 19.05 -18.08 -16.05
C VAL A 806 19.51 -17.67 -17.46
N ASN A 807 18.66 -16.97 -18.18
CA ASN A 807 18.97 -16.45 -19.52
C ASN A 807 19.15 -14.92 -19.48
N LEU A 808 20.39 -14.46 -19.45
CA LEU A 808 20.74 -13.04 -19.43
C LEU A 808 20.36 -12.32 -20.73
N ASP A 809 20.34 -13.03 -21.89
CA ASP A 809 19.98 -12.45 -23.17
C ASP A 809 18.53 -11.96 -23.22
N ARG A 810 17.70 -12.39 -22.29
CA ARG A 810 16.34 -11.88 -22.14
C ARG A 810 16.30 -10.54 -21.39
N ILE A 811 17.33 -10.20 -20.63
CA ILE A 811 17.39 -8.97 -19.82
C ILE A 811 17.96 -7.82 -20.66
N ILE A 812 19.09 -8.06 -21.33
CA ILE A 812 19.89 -7.04 -22.01
C ILE A 812 19.07 -6.15 -22.96
N PRO A 813 18.25 -6.71 -23.90
CA PRO A 813 17.49 -5.90 -24.85
C PRO A 813 16.38 -5.06 -24.23
N HIS A 814 15.97 -5.39 -22.99
CA HIS A 814 14.84 -4.75 -22.31
C HIS A 814 15.30 -3.92 -21.10
N TRP A 815 16.61 -3.69 -20.95
CA TRP A 815 17.15 -3.02 -19.77
C TRP A 815 16.62 -1.59 -19.59
N ASP A 816 16.54 -0.82 -20.66
CA ASP A 816 15.96 0.53 -20.59
C ASP A 816 14.47 0.53 -20.21
N ASP A 817 13.70 -0.41 -20.72
CA ASP A 817 12.30 -0.58 -20.32
C ASP A 817 12.17 -1.00 -18.84
N VAL A 818 13.08 -1.83 -18.34
CA VAL A 818 13.17 -2.22 -16.91
C VAL A 818 13.46 -0.97 -16.07
N LEU A 819 14.50 -0.20 -16.41
CA LEU A 819 14.86 1.03 -15.70
C LEU A 819 13.72 2.05 -15.70
N ARG A 820 13.06 2.22 -16.84
CA ARG A 820 11.91 3.13 -16.99
C ARG A 820 10.73 2.72 -16.11
N LEU A 821 10.42 1.44 -16.05
CA LEU A 821 9.37 0.90 -15.19
C LEU A 821 9.69 1.12 -13.72
N VAL A 822 10.89 0.71 -13.30
CA VAL A 822 11.35 0.79 -11.91
C VAL A 822 11.45 2.24 -11.45
N GLY A 823 11.96 3.14 -12.30
CA GLY A 823 12.01 4.58 -12.03
C GLY A 823 10.62 5.19 -11.89
N SER A 824 9.68 4.82 -12.76
CA SER A 824 8.29 5.30 -12.68
C SER A 824 7.57 4.80 -11.42
N LEU A 825 7.85 3.56 -10.98
CA LEU A 825 7.35 3.01 -9.72
C LEU A 825 7.94 3.74 -8.51
N LYS A 826 9.26 3.96 -8.49
CA LYS A 826 9.98 4.65 -7.40
C LYS A 826 9.46 6.07 -7.19
N LEU A 827 9.12 6.75 -8.27
CA LEU A 827 8.60 8.12 -8.23
C LEU A 827 7.06 8.19 -8.04
N GLY A 828 6.38 7.05 -7.87
CA GLY A 828 4.93 7.03 -7.69
C GLY A 828 4.12 7.49 -8.92
N ARG A 829 4.72 7.48 -10.13
CA ARG A 829 4.04 7.90 -11.37
C ARG A 829 3.02 6.90 -11.86
N VAL A 830 3.21 5.64 -11.51
CA VAL A 830 2.34 4.53 -11.90
C VAL A 830 1.91 3.73 -10.67
N PRO A 831 0.67 3.23 -10.62
CA PRO A 831 0.18 2.44 -9.50
C PRO A 831 0.83 1.05 -9.48
N ALA A 832 1.50 0.71 -8.39
CA ALA A 832 2.23 -0.55 -8.25
C ALA A 832 1.34 -1.78 -8.47
N THR A 833 0.17 -1.83 -7.84
CA THR A 833 -0.81 -2.93 -8.01
C THR A 833 -1.29 -3.08 -9.46
N GLY A 834 -1.45 -1.96 -10.19
CA GLY A 834 -1.82 -1.96 -11.61
C GLY A 834 -0.72 -2.58 -12.48
N ILE A 835 0.52 -2.19 -12.25
CA ILE A 835 1.70 -2.73 -12.94
C ILE A 835 1.88 -4.23 -12.63
N MET A 836 1.79 -4.63 -11.35
CA MET A 836 1.89 -6.03 -10.97
C MET A 836 0.86 -6.92 -11.68
N ARG A 837 -0.36 -6.44 -11.88
CA ARG A 837 -1.37 -7.14 -12.68
C ARG A 837 -0.94 -7.34 -14.13
N THR A 838 -0.33 -6.33 -14.76
CA THR A 838 0.14 -6.46 -16.15
C THR A 838 1.30 -7.43 -16.32
N LEU A 839 2.12 -7.58 -15.27
CA LEU A 839 3.30 -8.44 -15.30
C LEU A 839 2.99 -9.90 -14.92
N GLN A 840 2.08 -10.14 -13.96
CA GLN A 840 1.86 -11.48 -13.37
C GLN A 840 0.60 -12.21 -13.88
N ILE A 841 -0.38 -11.51 -14.46
CA ILE A 841 -1.63 -12.14 -14.88
C ILE A 841 -1.55 -12.49 -16.36
N GLY A 842 -1.69 -13.77 -16.71
CA GLY A 842 -1.78 -14.27 -18.07
C GLY A 842 -0.99 -15.55 -18.31
N ASP A 843 -1.37 -16.29 -19.36
CA ASP A 843 -0.74 -17.57 -19.68
C ASP A 843 0.62 -17.39 -20.38
N LYS A 844 0.85 -16.22 -20.98
CA LYS A 844 2.12 -15.87 -21.65
C LYS A 844 2.63 -14.54 -21.11
N PRO A 845 3.71 -14.54 -20.32
CA PRO A 845 4.30 -13.31 -19.80
C PRO A 845 4.90 -12.45 -20.94
N THR A 846 4.79 -11.12 -20.78
CA THR A 846 5.42 -10.18 -21.72
C THR A 846 6.94 -10.31 -21.68
N ARG A 847 7.66 -9.83 -22.73
CA ARG A 847 9.12 -9.84 -22.75
C ARG A 847 9.73 -9.09 -21.56
N LEU A 848 9.14 -7.95 -21.20
CA LEU A 848 9.53 -7.19 -20.00
C LEU A 848 9.32 -8.00 -18.70
N ALA A 849 8.19 -8.69 -18.58
CA ALA A 849 7.94 -9.55 -17.41
C ALA A 849 8.92 -10.73 -17.35
N GLN A 850 9.31 -11.29 -18.51
CA GLN A 850 10.35 -12.32 -18.58
C GLN A 850 11.71 -11.79 -18.16
N ALA A 851 12.12 -10.59 -18.61
CA ALA A 851 13.38 -9.97 -18.21
C ALA A 851 13.45 -9.75 -16.69
N ILE A 852 12.38 -9.20 -16.09
CA ILE A 852 12.28 -9.00 -14.64
C ILE A 852 12.30 -10.34 -13.90
N ALA A 853 11.65 -11.37 -14.42
CA ALA A 853 11.63 -12.70 -13.82
C ALA A 853 13.01 -13.37 -13.85
N GLU A 854 13.84 -13.17 -14.92
CA GLU A 854 15.20 -13.68 -14.94
C GLU A 854 16.06 -13.03 -13.85
N ILE A 855 15.96 -11.72 -13.64
CA ILE A 855 16.60 -11.02 -12.52
C ILE A 855 16.12 -11.61 -11.18
N GLY A 856 14.82 -11.81 -11.06
CA GLY A 856 14.25 -12.38 -9.84
C GLY A 856 14.63 -13.81 -9.55
N ARG A 857 14.96 -14.62 -10.56
CA ARG A 857 15.48 -15.98 -10.39
C ARG A 857 16.85 -15.99 -9.73
N ILE A 858 17.71 -15.04 -10.08
CA ILE A 858 19.01 -14.84 -9.43
C ILE A 858 18.79 -14.49 -7.96
N ASP A 859 18.04 -13.42 -7.68
CA ASP A 859 17.81 -12.93 -6.31
C ASP A 859 17.12 -13.98 -5.43
N LYS A 860 16.11 -14.66 -5.98
CA LYS A 860 15.43 -15.77 -5.30
C LYS A 860 16.37 -16.90 -4.94
N THR A 861 17.30 -17.25 -5.84
CA THR A 861 18.27 -18.32 -5.57
C THR A 861 19.27 -17.89 -4.50
N ILE A 862 19.75 -16.66 -4.53
CA ILE A 862 20.59 -16.08 -3.46
C ILE A 862 19.85 -16.14 -2.12
N HIS A 863 18.57 -15.74 -2.11
CA HIS A 863 17.76 -15.83 -0.89
C HIS A 863 17.61 -17.28 -0.39
N MET A 864 17.32 -18.24 -1.27
CA MET A 864 17.18 -19.65 -0.90
C MET A 864 18.49 -20.23 -0.35
N LEU A 865 19.62 -19.93 -0.97
CA LEU A 865 20.95 -20.33 -0.51
C LEU A 865 21.26 -19.76 0.88
N ASN A 866 21.03 -18.47 1.10
CA ASN A 866 21.19 -17.85 2.42
C ASN A 866 20.23 -18.44 3.45
N TYR A 867 19.01 -18.75 3.06
CA TYR A 867 17.98 -19.31 3.96
C TYR A 867 18.35 -20.72 4.45
N ILE A 868 18.94 -21.56 3.59
CA ILE A 868 19.41 -22.89 3.99
C ILE A 868 20.73 -22.84 4.75
N HIS A 869 21.59 -21.87 4.44
CA HIS A 869 22.91 -21.74 5.04
C HIS A 869 22.86 -21.13 6.44
N ASP A 870 22.08 -20.07 6.63
CA ASP A 870 22.08 -19.25 7.84
C ASP A 870 20.81 -19.45 8.68
N GLU A 871 20.98 -20.03 9.86
CA GLU A 871 19.92 -20.18 10.85
C GLU A 871 19.39 -18.84 11.34
N SER A 872 20.27 -17.83 11.51
CA SER A 872 19.90 -16.51 11.98
C SER A 872 18.92 -15.83 11.01
N CYS A 873 19.11 -16.02 9.71
CA CYS A 873 18.22 -15.55 8.66
C CYS A 873 16.81 -16.15 8.81
N ARG A 874 16.72 -17.46 9.06
CA ARG A 874 15.45 -18.17 9.27
C ARG A 874 14.75 -17.70 10.55
N ARG A 875 15.50 -17.58 11.65
CA ARG A 875 14.99 -17.12 12.96
C ARG A 875 14.49 -15.68 12.89
N SER A 876 15.25 -14.78 12.28
CA SER A 876 14.87 -13.39 12.06
C SER A 876 13.54 -13.28 11.27
N THR A 877 13.40 -14.07 10.19
CA THR A 877 12.17 -14.11 9.39
C THR A 877 10.98 -14.60 10.22
N LEU A 878 11.16 -15.68 10.98
CA LEU A 878 10.11 -16.25 11.81
C LEU A 878 9.70 -15.30 12.95
N LEU A 879 10.66 -14.69 13.62
CA LEU A 879 10.41 -13.71 14.69
C LEU A 879 9.59 -12.52 14.17
N GLN A 880 9.98 -11.96 13.03
CA GLN A 880 9.27 -10.83 12.43
C GLN A 880 7.83 -11.20 12.00
N LEU A 881 7.60 -12.39 11.47
CA LEU A 881 6.25 -12.87 11.15
C LEU A 881 5.40 -13.10 12.41
N ASN A 882 6.00 -13.60 13.50
CA ASN A 882 5.30 -13.74 14.78
C ASN A 882 4.88 -12.38 15.37
N LEU A 883 5.66 -11.30 15.14
CA LEU A 883 5.24 -9.95 15.51
C LEU A 883 3.98 -9.52 14.76
N THR A 884 3.87 -9.85 13.48
CA THR A 884 2.67 -9.57 12.69
C THR A 884 1.45 -10.32 13.24
N GLU A 885 1.61 -11.60 13.63
CA GLU A 885 0.53 -12.35 14.26
C GLU A 885 0.14 -11.76 15.63
N GLY A 886 1.10 -11.28 16.41
CA GLY A 886 0.85 -10.56 17.66
C GLY A 886 -0.01 -9.31 17.44
N ARG A 887 0.33 -8.50 16.42
CA ARG A 887 -0.48 -7.34 16.01
C ARG A 887 -1.88 -7.74 15.56
N HIS A 888 -2.03 -8.82 14.79
CA HIS A 888 -3.34 -9.33 14.38
C HIS A 888 -4.18 -9.82 15.58
N SER A 889 -3.55 -10.40 16.60
CA SER A 889 -4.23 -10.77 17.85
C SER A 889 -4.75 -9.54 18.60
N LEU A 890 -3.98 -8.47 18.67
CA LEU A 890 -4.42 -7.20 19.25
C LEU A 890 -5.56 -6.59 18.41
N ALA A 891 -5.45 -6.60 17.08
CA ALA A 891 -6.48 -6.11 16.16
C ALA A 891 -7.83 -6.82 16.37
N ARG A 892 -7.84 -8.13 16.54
CA ARG A 892 -9.09 -8.89 16.82
C ARG A 892 -9.72 -8.50 18.16
N SER A 893 -8.92 -8.11 19.13
CA SER A 893 -9.42 -7.67 20.43
C SER A 893 -10.01 -6.27 20.38
N VAL A 894 -9.43 -5.36 19.57
CA VAL A 894 -9.95 -4.01 19.35
C VAL A 894 -11.21 -4.05 18.48
N PHE A 895 -11.21 -4.80 17.39
CA PHE A 895 -12.32 -4.90 16.41
C PHE A 895 -13.39 -5.90 16.88
N HIS A 896 -13.92 -5.70 18.08
CA HIS A 896 -14.85 -6.65 18.74
C HIS A 896 -16.31 -6.47 18.35
N GLY A 897 -16.70 -5.27 17.92
CA GLY A 897 -18.09 -4.95 17.58
C GLY A 897 -18.60 -5.77 16.41
N LYS A 898 -19.91 -5.95 16.34
CA LYS A 898 -20.61 -6.71 15.27
C LYS A 898 -19.99 -8.10 15.01
N ARG A 899 -19.54 -8.77 16.06
CA ARG A 899 -18.88 -10.10 16.00
C ARG A 899 -17.60 -10.11 15.16
N GLY A 900 -16.88 -8.99 15.03
CA GLY A 900 -15.71 -8.86 14.18
C GLY A 900 -16.00 -8.86 12.67
N GLU A 901 -17.25 -8.65 12.27
CA GLU A 901 -17.68 -8.60 10.88
C GLU A 901 -17.70 -7.17 10.35
N LEU A 902 -17.21 -6.95 9.13
CA LEU A 902 -17.17 -5.64 8.49
C LEU A 902 -18.48 -5.35 7.77
N HIS A 903 -19.23 -4.35 8.24
CA HIS A 903 -20.56 -4.01 7.72
C HIS A 903 -20.56 -2.85 6.71
N GLN A 904 -19.39 -2.38 6.28
CA GLN A 904 -19.25 -1.34 5.26
C GLN A 904 -19.51 -1.90 3.85
N ARG A 905 -20.40 -1.22 3.10
CA ARG A 905 -20.81 -1.65 1.76
C ARG A 905 -19.91 -1.14 0.65
N TYR A 906 -19.31 0.02 0.85
CA TYR A 906 -18.50 0.72 -0.14
C TYR A 906 -17.03 0.65 0.24
N ARG A 907 -16.19 0.73 -0.76
CA ARG A 907 -14.74 0.57 -0.65
C ARG A 907 -14.14 1.61 0.30
N GLU A 908 -14.48 2.88 0.10
CA GLU A 908 -13.96 3.97 0.91
C GLU A 908 -14.26 3.77 2.41
N GLY A 909 -15.49 3.38 2.75
CA GLY A 909 -15.84 3.09 4.14
C GLY A 909 -15.13 1.87 4.72
N GLN A 910 -14.76 0.87 3.89
CA GLN A 910 -13.96 -0.28 4.32
C GLN A 910 -12.51 0.14 4.59
N GLU A 911 -11.92 0.95 3.70
CA GLU A 911 -10.57 1.49 3.83
C GLU A 911 -10.48 2.43 5.04
N ASP A 912 -11.37 3.39 5.17
CA ASP A 912 -11.41 4.32 6.32
C ASP A 912 -11.55 3.57 7.66
N GLN A 913 -12.42 2.55 7.74
CA GLN A 913 -12.63 1.78 8.97
C GLN A 913 -11.42 0.93 9.36
N LEU A 914 -10.80 0.22 8.42
CA LEU A 914 -9.65 -0.62 8.69
C LEU A 914 -8.37 0.22 8.88
N GLY A 915 -8.23 1.34 8.18
CA GLY A 915 -7.20 2.33 8.45
C GLY A 915 -7.29 2.91 9.87
N ALA A 916 -8.52 3.24 10.34
CA ALA A 916 -8.73 3.67 11.73
C ALA A 916 -8.35 2.59 12.74
N LEU A 917 -8.64 1.30 12.44
CA LEU A 917 -8.14 0.19 13.25
C LEU A 917 -6.61 0.19 13.31
N GLY A 918 -5.93 0.29 12.16
CA GLY A 918 -4.47 0.32 12.07
C GLY A 918 -3.84 1.46 12.88
N LEU A 919 -4.45 2.64 12.83
CA LEU A 919 -4.02 3.82 13.60
C LEU A 919 -4.18 3.61 15.12
N VAL A 920 -5.36 3.12 15.56
CA VAL A 920 -5.60 2.83 16.98
C VAL A 920 -4.64 1.78 17.51
N LEU A 921 -4.32 0.74 16.71
CA LEU A 921 -3.30 -0.24 17.11
C LEU A 921 -1.94 0.41 17.34
N ASN A 922 -1.52 1.37 16.50
CA ASN A 922 -0.27 2.09 16.71
C ASN A 922 -0.30 3.00 17.94
N VAL A 923 -1.45 3.59 18.25
CA VAL A 923 -1.65 4.33 19.51
C VAL A 923 -1.43 3.41 20.72
N LEU A 924 -2.04 2.21 20.72
CA LEU A 924 -1.89 1.23 21.80
C LEU A 924 -0.45 0.73 21.94
N VAL A 925 0.21 0.45 20.81
CA VAL A 925 1.61 0.02 20.78
C VAL A 925 2.52 1.11 21.35
N HIS A 926 2.32 2.36 20.94
CA HIS A 926 3.13 3.47 21.42
C HIS A 926 2.92 3.73 22.91
N TRP A 927 1.67 3.69 23.37
CA TRP A 927 1.36 3.79 24.80
C TRP A 927 2.05 2.68 25.62
N ASN A 928 1.93 1.43 25.17
CA ASN A 928 2.62 0.30 25.80
C ASN A 928 4.14 0.51 25.84
N THR A 929 4.72 0.98 24.76
CA THR A 929 6.17 1.21 24.68
C THR A 929 6.63 2.24 25.69
N ILE A 930 5.92 3.37 25.82
CA ILE A 930 6.23 4.42 26.80
C ILE A 930 6.16 3.89 28.23
N TYR A 931 5.08 3.16 28.55
CA TYR A 931 4.91 2.64 29.93
C TYR A 931 5.80 1.44 30.24
N MET A 932 6.19 0.66 29.23
CA MET A 932 7.22 -0.38 29.37
C MET A 932 8.60 0.23 29.62
N ASP A 933 8.96 1.32 28.91
CA ASP A 933 10.18 2.08 29.16
C ASP A 933 10.21 2.59 30.62
N ALA A 934 9.12 3.19 31.11
CA ALA A 934 9.01 3.67 32.48
C ALA A 934 9.10 2.53 33.53
N ALA A 935 8.45 1.38 33.23
CA ALA A 935 8.53 0.21 34.12
C ALA A 935 9.94 -0.40 34.15
N LEU A 936 10.66 -0.41 33.04
CA LEU A 936 12.06 -0.85 32.97
C LEU A 936 12.99 0.11 33.73
N ASP A 937 12.78 1.41 33.56
CA ASP A 937 13.56 2.40 34.28
C ASP A 937 13.32 2.29 35.82
N GLN A 938 12.07 2.02 36.25
CA GLN A 938 11.76 1.74 37.67
C GLN A 938 12.45 0.47 38.17
N LEU A 939 12.34 -0.64 37.42
CA LEU A 939 12.98 -1.91 37.77
C LEU A 939 14.51 -1.79 37.90
N LYS A 940 15.15 -0.98 37.03
CA LYS A 940 16.58 -0.68 37.12
C LYS A 940 16.91 0.09 38.38
N ASN A 941 16.06 1.04 38.79
CA ASN A 941 16.23 1.79 40.00
C ASN A 941 16.01 0.92 41.29
N ASP A 942 15.19 -0.12 41.17
CA ASP A 942 14.91 -1.13 42.19
C ASP A 942 15.96 -2.26 42.21
N ASP A 943 17.09 -2.13 41.50
CA ASP A 943 18.16 -3.12 41.33
C ASP A 943 17.69 -4.49 40.83
N PHE A 944 16.58 -4.55 40.10
CA PHE A 944 16.10 -5.77 39.49
C PHE A 944 17.05 -6.22 38.37
N PRO A 945 17.48 -7.49 38.32
CA PRO A 945 18.41 -7.96 37.30
C PRO A 945 17.74 -8.00 35.92
N ILE A 946 18.15 -7.12 35.00
CA ILE A 946 17.64 -7.04 33.64
C ILE A 946 18.77 -7.43 32.68
N ASN A 947 18.49 -8.44 31.85
CA ASN A 947 19.35 -8.80 30.74
C ASN A 947 18.91 -8.03 29.48
N GLU A 948 19.86 -7.45 28.72
CA GLU A 948 19.57 -6.72 27.49
C GLU A 948 18.90 -7.60 26.41
N GLU A 949 19.25 -8.87 26.33
CA GLU A 949 18.60 -9.82 25.41
C GLU A 949 17.11 -10.03 25.75
N ASP A 950 16.76 -10.01 27.03
CA ASP A 950 15.39 -10.15 27.49
C ASP A 950 14.57 -8.88 27.24
N GLU A 951 15.17 -7.67 27.38
CA GLU A 951 14.53 -6.41 27.01
C GLU A 951 14.07 -6.39 25.54
N VAL A 952 14.95 -6.82 24.60
CA VAL A 952 14.64 -6.88 23.18
C VAL A 952 13.49 -7.85 22.86
N ARG A 953 13.31 -8.89 23.70
CA ARG A 953 12.24 -9.88 23.56
C ARG A 953 10.89 -9.48 24.16
N LEU A 954 10.82 -8.34 24.85
CA LEU A 954 9.54 -7.79 25.32
C LEU A 954 8.66 -7.36 24.13
N SER A 955 7.36 -7.44 24.31
CA SER A 955 6.40 -7.15 23.24
C SER A 955 5.33 -6.15 23.70
N PRO A 956 5.09 -5.06 22.94
CA PRO A 956 4.07 -4.06 23.26
C PRO A 956 2.65 -4.48 22.83
N PHE A 957 2.45 -5.72 22.41
CA PHE A 957 1.12 -6.24 22.05
C PHE A 957 0.33 -6.79 23.27
N ALA A 958 0.83 -6.52 24.49
CA ALA A 958 0.09 -6.82 25.72
C ALA A 958 -1.24 -6.04 25.75
N LYS A 959 -2.32 -6.68 26.18
CA LYS A 959 -3.68 -6.12 26.09
C LYS A 959 -4.51 -6.28 27.37
N ALA A 960 -4.03 -7.04 28.36
CA ALA A 960 -4.80 -7.38 29.56
C ALA A 960 -5.11 -6.16 30.47
N HIS A 961 -4.31 -5.12 30.38
CA HIS A 961 -4.47 -3.86 31.12
C HIS A 961 -5.34 -2.83 30.41
N PHE A 962 -5.65 -3.05 29.12
CA PHE A 962 -6.62 -2.23 28.40
C PHE A 962 -8.03 -2.75 28.60
N ASN A 963 -8.90 -1.87 29.05
CA ASN A 963 -10.32 -2.19 29.14
C ASN A 963 -10.98 -1.97 27.78
N MET A 964 -11.01 -3.03 26.93
CA MET A 964 -11.55 -2.96 25.57
C MET A 964 -13.05 -2.69 25.52
N LEU A 965 -13.78 -3.16 26.54
CA LEU A 965 -15.24 -3.02 26.66
C LEU A 965 -15.63 -2.05 27.77
N GLY A 966 -14.70 -1.20 28.19
CA GLY A 966 -14.86 -0.32 29.32
C GLY A 966 -15.75 0.89 29.06
N ARG A 967 -15.64 1.88 29.91
CA ARG A 967 -16.37 3.14 29.78
C ARG A 967 -15.80 3.96 28.62
N TYR A 968 -16.66 4.48 27.78
CA TYR A 968 -16.26 5.43 26.77
C TYR A 968 -16.33 6.87 27.32
N SER A 969 -15.54 7.09 28.37
CA SER A 969 -15.35 8.41 29.00
C SER A 969 -14.10 9.07 28.45
N PHE A 970 -14.24 10.28 27.91
CA PHE A 970 -13.14 11.06 27.36
C PHE A 970 -12.60 12.03 28.42
N SER A 971 -12.16 11.48 29.56
CA SER A 971 -11.50 12.22 30.64
C SER A 971 -10.07 11.79 30.77
N MET A 972 -9.19 12.69 31.14
CA MET A 972 -7.80 12.40 31.47
C MET A 972 -7.52 12.76 32.92
N PRO A 973 -6.72 11.98 33.63
CA PRO A 973 -6.19 12.39 34.94
C PRO A 973 -5.40 13.70 34.81
N ASP A 974 -5.41 14.52 35.87
CA ASP A 974 -4.74 15.82 35.86
C ASP A 974 -3.22 15.68 35.65
N GLU A 975 -2.59 14.65 36.22
CA GLU A 975 -1.18 14.34 35.95
C GLU A 975 -0.86 14.20 34.46
N VAL A 976 -1.74 13.53 33.72
CA VAL A 976 -1.59 13.34 32.26
C VAL A 976 -1.84 14.64 31.51
N LYS A 977 -2.78 15.46 31.99
CA LYS A 977 -2.99 16.83 31.47
C LYS A 977 -1.76 17.71 31.63
N ASP A 978 -0.98 17.50 32.66
CA ASP A 978 0.27 18.20 32.92
C ASP A 978 1.49 17.62 32.18
N GLY A 979 1.26 16.59 31.34
CA GLY A 979 2.31 15.95 30.53
C GLY A 979 3.09 14.85 31.27
N LYS A 980 2.77 14.55 32.52
CA LYS A 980 3.37 13.44 33.28
C LYS A 980 2.83 12.09 32.83
N LEU A 981 3.54 11.01 33.14
CA LEU A 981 3.01 9.65 33.02
C LEU A 981 2.04 9.37 34.19
N ARG A 982 1.08 8.49 33.97
CA ARG A 982 0.28 7.87 35.02
C ARG A 982 1.22 7.12 35.95
N SER A 983 0.90 7.09 37.21
CA SER A 983 1.63 6.28 38.20
C SER A 983 1.62 4.81 37.77
N LEU A 984 2.78 4.17 37.79
CA LEU A 984 2.87 2.74 37.59
C LEU A 984 2.16 2.02 38.73
N ARG A 985 1.61 0.86 38.48
CA ARG A 985 0.98 0.03 39.51
C ARG A 985 2.06 -0.53 40.43
N ASP A 986 1.74 -0.60 41.70
CA ASP A 986 2.53 -1.35 42.69
C ASP A 986 2.11 -2.83 42.60
N PRO A 987 3.01 -3.77 42.20
CA PRO A 987 2.68 -5.20 42.13
C PRO A 987 2.26 -5.79 43.49
N ASN A 988 2.70 -5.18 44.59
CA ASN A 988 2.38 -5.62 45.94
C ASN A 988 1.05 -5.06 46.46
N ASN A 989 0.50 -4.05 45.80
CA ASN A 989 -0.79 -3.43 46.12
C ASN A 989 -1.62 -3.26 44.85
N PRO A 990 -2.19 -4.35 44.25
CA PRO A 990 -2.82 -4.39 42.94
C PRO A 990 -4.14 -3.61 42.84
#